data_e04b6bccc82aacfa6f5c004cbff22557
#
_entry.id   e04b6bccc82aacfa6f5c004cbff22557
#
_cell.length_a   1.000
_cell.length_b   1.000
_cell.length_c   1.000
_cell.angle_alpha   90.00
_cell.angle_beta   90.00
_cell.angle_gamma   90.00
#
_symmetry.space_group_name_H-M   'P 1'
#
loop_
_entity.id
_entity.type
_entity.pdbx_description
1 polymer ?
#
loop_
_entity_poly.entity_id
_entity_poly.type
_entity_poly.pdbx_seq_one_letter_code
_entity_poly.pdbx_strand_id
1 'polypeptide(L)'
;MDSMGLTRYMSVLMDDAMKQARFFDHEFVMPEHMLLALLRQYAFCQALQEEGVDSLKMHEDLVGWLAKQERVPETIKYLPEPSSLFKTMFGTACALAAAADRQLVNVPHFVQAMFGLQNSEAAFLLCKNVGDRQGEFLASVDSYYPIGEDTGEAGMGMGADFDDDDYANEYDDDEEEGRRQVVQDWHQLVTCISDKVEEHNPLIGREQELDRTIQVLCRAEKNNPLHIGEAGVGKTALVYGLAKLINENQVPERLKGARIYGMDMGQMLAGAQYRGDFEKRIKMVMEGAVKEGNTIIYIDEIHNMIGAGRGSDGGPDASNMLKQYLEAGDIRFIGSTTYEEYNRYMAQSKGIVRRFQQIDIKEPTEEEAIKILEGLQYKYNKFHNVTYRKDALEYAVRASAKYISNRCLPDKAIDLMDEAGAYLEVHPVESRQRSYVTKSIIQQILIKVCKIDAAAMKDENNDALATLRQRILDKIYGQDKAVDKVVEAVMMAKAGLTDDDKPLASLLFVGPTGAGKTEVARQLAKELGIELVRFDMSEYTEKHTVAKLIGSPAGYVGYEDGGLLTDAIRKTPNCVLLLDEIEKAHSDIYNILLQVMDYARLTDNKGQKADFRNVILIMTSNAGAQYASRASVGFNGNVSRGEAMLAQVKKTFKPEFINRLSDMVVFNDMDKHMAELILAKKLRQLDAKLAAKGVTVTLTDAAREQLLKWGFTKEYGAREMDRVIGNRLKPILMKALLFGKLKKSGKAHVDFDGKELVINY
;
A
#
# COMPACT_ATOMS: atom_id res chain seq x y z
N MET A 1 -2.34 -1.86 -38.36
CA MET A 1 -1.73 -3.18 -38.26
C MET A 1 -2.32 -3.79 -37.00
N ASP A 2 -3.35 -4.63 -37.22
CA ASP A 2 -4.02 -5.32 -36.14
C ASP A 2 -3.00 -6.22 -35.42
N SER A 3 -3.00 -6.20 -34.11
CA SER A 3 -2.04 -6.93 -33.28
C SER A 3 -2.23 -8.43 -33.50
N MET A 4 -1.29 -9.08 -34.17
CA MET A 4 -1.22 -10.53 -34.24
C MET A 4 -1.10 -11.09 -32.83
N GLY A 5 -1.92 -12.06 -32.46
CA GLY A 5 -1.86 -12.73 -31.18
C GLY A 5 -0.70 -13.73 -31.11
N LEU A 6 -0.32 -14.12 -29.88
CA LEU A 6 0.64 -15.18 -29.62
C LEU A 6 -0.10 -16.47 -29.26
N THR A 7 0.42 -17.62 -29.64
CA THR A 7 -0.06 -18.89 -29.09
C THR A 7 0.28 -19.00 -27.60
N ARG A 8 -0.44 -19.85 -26.86
CA ARG A 8 -0.18 -20.09 -25.44
C ARG A 8 1.27 -20.53 -25.17
N TYR A 9 1.81 -21.36 -26.05
CA TYR A 9 3.23 -21.79 -25.96
C TYR A 9 4.19 -20.59 -26.05
N MET A 10 3.93 -19.66 -26.97
CA MET A 10 4.76 -18.48 -27.14
C MET A 10 4.69 -17.52 -25.98
N SER A 11 3.50 -17.31 -25.38
CA SER A 11 3.35 -16.46 -24.20
C SER A 11 4.18 -16.98 -23.02
N VAL A 12 4.14 -18.30 -22.76
CA VAL A 12 4.94 -18.94 -21.71
C VAL A 12 6.44 -18.80 -21.96
N LEU A 13 6.88 -19.00 -23.21
CA LEU A 13 8.30 -18.88 -23.58
C LEU A 13 8.81 -17.44 -23.46
N MET A 14 7.98 -16.44 -23.79
CA MET A 14 8.31 -15.03 -23.63
C MET A 14 8.51 -14.68 -22.14
N ASP A 15 7.62 -15.14 -21.27
CA ASP A 15 7.75 -14.95 -19.83
C ASP A 15 9.00 -15.63 -19.26
N ASP A 16 9.33 -16.83 -19.77
CA ASP A 16 10.54 -17.54 -19.34
C ASP A 16 11.81 -16.82 -19.84
N ALA A 17 11.83 -16.31 -21.06
CA ALA A 17 12.94 -15.51 -21.58
C ALA A 17 13.16 -14.24 -20.74
N MET A 18 12.09 -13.57 -20.30
CA MET A 18 12.19 -12.42 -19.38
C MET A 18 12.75 -12.83 -18.00
N LYS A 19 12.35 -13.99 -17.47
CA LYS A 19 12.92 -14.54 -16.22
C LYS A 19 14.40 -14.86 -16.36
N GLN A 20 14.82 -15.43 -17.50
CA GLN A 20 16.23 -15.70 -17.78
C GLN A 20 17.06 -14.40 -17.83
N ALA A 21 16.56 -13.35 -18.49
CA ALA A 21 17.25 -12.06 -18.54
C ALA A 21 17.45 -11.47 -17.11
N ARG A 22 16.44 -11.62 -16.23
CA ARG A 22 16.57 -11.24 -14.81
C ARG A 22 17.55 -12.10 -14.03
N PHE A 23 17.57 -13.39 -14.30
CA PHE A 23 18.47 -14.33 -13.62
C PHE A 23 19.96 -14.01 -13.89
N PHE A 24 20.25 -13.55 -15.10
CA PHE A 24 21.60 -13.12 -15.49
C PHE A 24 21.91 -11.64 -15.20
N ASP A 25 20.97 -10.90 -14.62
CA ASP A 25 21.07 -9.44 -14.38
C ASP A 25 21.28 -8.62 -15.65
N HIS A 26 20.67 -9.02 -16.76
CA HIS A 26 20.78 -8.30 -18.04
C HIS A 26 19.69 -7.23 -18.18
N GLU A 27 20.07 -6.04 -18.64
CA GLU A 27 19.16 -4.92 -18.90
C GLU A 27 18.16 -5.24 -20.03
N PHE A 28 18.59 -6.05 -21.01
CA PHE A 28 17.79 -6.35 -22.20
C PHE A 28 17.49 -7.84 -22.34
N VAL A 29 16.25 -8.15 -22.76
CA VAL A 29 15.87 -9.48 -23.22
C VAL A 29 16.42 -9.67 -24.65
N MET A 30 17.29 -10.62 -24.86
CA MET A 30 17.95 -10.93 -26.12
C MET A 30 17.39 -12.21 -26.75
N PRO A 31 17.59 -12.47 -28.07
CA PRO A 31 17.24 -13.74 -28.70
C PRO A 31 17.86 -14.96 -28.00
N GLU A 32 19.00 -14.80 -27.39
CA GLU A 32 19.73 -15.81 -26.61
C GLU A 32 18.93 -16.26 -25.39
N HIS A 33 18.22 -15.36 -24.70
CA HIS A 33 17.33 -15.75 -23.61
C HIS A 33 16.14 -16.56 -24.10
N MET A 34 15.64 -16.24 -25.30
CA MET A 34 14.55 -17.02 -25.91
C MET A 34 15.04 -18.43 -26.32
N LEU A 35 16.23 -18.55 -26.89
CA LEU A 35 16.82 -19.85 -27.20
C LEU A 35 17.05 -20.66 -25.92
N LEU A 36 17.50 -20.02 -24.83
CA LEU A 36 17.66 -20.68 -23.54
C LEU A 36 16.33 -21.18 -22.99
N ALA A 37 15.26 -20.39 -23.12
CA ALA A 37 13.91 -20.81 -22.74
C ALA A 37 13.42 -22.01 -23.57
N LEU A 38 13.72 -22.04 -24.88
CA LEU A 38 13.41 -23.16 -25.78
C LEU A 38 14.18 -24.42 -25.41
N LEU A 39 15.48 -24.33 -25.11
CA LEU A 39 16.32 -25.46 -24.69
C LEU A 39 15.91 -26.09 -23.36
N ARG A 40 15.04 -25.44 -22.60
CA ARG A 40 14.43 -25.96 -21.38
C ARG A 40 13.10 -26.72 -21.64
N GLN A 41 12.59 -26.67 -22.87
CA GLN A 41 11.35 -27.35 -23.25
C GLN A 41 11.68 -28.73 -23.81
N TYR A 42 11.08 -29.77 -23.22
CA TYR A 42 11.26 -31.16 -23.66
C TYR A 42 11.00 -31.35 -25.15
N ALA A 43 9.88 -30.78 -25.66
CA ALA A 43 9.50 -30.85 -27.06
C ALA A 43 10.57 -30.28 -28.02
N PHE A 44 11.19 -29.16 -27.65
CA PHE A 44 12.25 -28.55 -28.44
C PHE A 44 13.56 -29.38 -28.40
N CYS A 45 13.90 -29.93 -27.25
CA CYS A 45 15.05 -30.81 -27.11
C CYS A 45 14.87 -32.11 -27.91
N GLN A 46 13.67 -32.66 -27.96
CA GLN A 46 13.38 -33.85 -28.78
C GLN A 46 13.54 -33.53 -30.29
N ALA A 47 13.01 -32.38 -30.76
CA ALA A 47 13.21 -31.95 -32.15
C ALA A 47 14.71 -31.78 -32.49
N LEU A 48 15.54 -31.30 -31.58
CA LEU A 48 17.01 -31.23 -31.74
C LEU A 48 17.65 -32.62 -31.77
N GLN A 49 17.19 -33.55 -30.90
CA GLN A 49 17.71 -34.89 -30.82
C GLN A 49 17.40 -35.73 -32.07
N GLU A 50 16.24 -35.56 -32.69
CA GLU A 50 15.87 -36.16 -33.96
C GLU A 50 16.86 -35.79 -35.06
N GLU A 51 17.40 -34.57 -35.01
CA GLU A 51 18.43 -34.06 -35.92
C GLU A 51 19.85 -34.43 -35.47
N GLY A 52 20.02 -35.21 -34.40
CA GLY A 52 21.31 -35.62 -33.86
C GLY A 52 22.10 -34.45 -33.22
N VAL A 53 21.43 -33.44 -32.75
CA VAL A 53 22.00 -32.28 -32.07
C VAL A 53 22.02 -32.51 -30.57
N ASP A 54 23.17 -32.31 -29.94
CA ASP A 54 23.32 -32.34 -28.49
C ASP A 54 22.80 -31.07 -27.85
N SER A 55 21.59 -31.14 -27.34
CA SER A 55 20.89 -30.02 -26.68
C SER A 55 21.57 -29.59 -25.38
N LEU A 56 22.20 -30.50 -24.63
CA LEU A 56 22.89 -30.19 -23.37
C LEU A 56 24.15 -29.34 -23.64
N LYS A 57 24.94 -29.75 -24.60
CA LYS A 57 26.15 -28.99 -25.01
C LYS A 57 25.79 -27.60 -25.54
N MET A 58 24.70 -27.51 -26.31
CA MET A 58 24.21 -26.24 -26.82
C MET A 58 23.72 -25.32 -25.67
N HIS A 59 23.08 -25.89 -24.65
CA HIS A 59 22.68 -25.18 -23.45
C HIS A 59 23.88 -24.66 -22.67
N GLU A 60 24.92 -25.48 -22.46
CA GLU A 60 26.16 -25.09 -21.76
C GLU A 60 26.89 -23.94 -22.49
N ASP A 61 27.05 -24.05 -23.82
CA ASP A 61 27.69 -23.03 -24.68
C ASP A 61 26.94 -21.69 -24.55
N LEU A 62 25.59 -21.72 -24.57
CA LEU A 62 24.74 -20.55 -24.50
C LEU A 62 24.79 -19.89 -23.12
N VAL A 63 24.71 -20.67 -22.04
CA VAL A 63 24.84 -20.18 -20.65
C VAL A 63 26.23 -19.58 -20.43
N GLY A 64 27.29 -20.21 -20.95
CA GLY A 64 28.64 -19.70 -20.87
C GLY A 64 28.84 -18.39 -21.63
N TRP A 65 28.09 -18.14 -22.70
CA TRP A 65 28.08 -16.88 -23.42
C TRP A 65 27.30 -15.80 -22.69
N LEU A 66 26.08 -16.11 -22.21
CA LEU A 66 25.22 -15.19 -21.42
C LEU A 66 25.94 -14.70 -20.15
N ALA A 67 26.64 -15.58 -19.46
CA ALA A 67 27.38 -15.22 -18.24
C ALA A 67 28.48 -14.18 -18.43
N LYS A 68 28.93 -13.95 -19.68
CA LYS A 68 29.99 -12.97 -20.05
C LYS A 68 29.45 -11.61 -20.48
N GLN A 69 28.12 -11.47 -20.63
CA GLN A 69 27.49 -10.21 -21.02
C GLN A 69 27.48 -9.19 -19.87
N GLU A 70 27.29 -7.92 -20.22
CA GLU A 70 27.20 -6.83 -19.23
C GLU A 70 25.99 -7.03 -18.30
N ARG A 71 26.22 -6.85 -17.00
CA ARG A 71 25.21 -7.01 -15.95
C ARG A 71 24.83 -5.67 -15.34
N VAL A 72 23.56 -5.52 -15.00
CA VAL A 72 23.07 -4.39 -14.22
C VAL A 72 23.51 -4.53 -12.77
N PRO A 73 24.06 -3.48 -12.11
CA PRO A 73 24.44 -3.53 -10.71
C PRO A 73 23.21 -3.83 -9.80
N GLU A 74 23.40 -4.68 -8.78
CA GLU A 74 22.35 -5.09 -7.83
C GLU A 74 21.60 -3.93 -7.13
N THR A 75 22.18 -2.74 -7.13
CA THR A 75 21.59 -1.54 -6.52
C THR A 75 20.46 -0.91 -7.32
N ILE A 76 20.26 -1.30 -8.58
CA ILE A 76 19.27 -0.71 -9.49
C ILE A 76 18.11 -1.67 -9.69
N LYS A 77 16.91 -1.27 -9.27
CA LYS A 77 15.67 -2.01 -9.60
C LYS A 77 15.26 -1.68 -11.04
N TYR A 78 15.25 -2.68 -11.91
CA TYR A 78 14.86 -2.55 -13.31
C TYR A 78 13.97 -3.71 -13.75
N LEU A 79 13.29 -3.52 -14.88
CA LEU A 79 12.60 -4.56 -15.64
C LEU A 79 13.33 -4.73 -16.95
N PRO A 80 13.77 -5.94 -17.36
CA PRO A 80 14.41 -6.13 -18.63
C PRO A 80 13.53 -5.69 -19.80
N GLU A 81 14.08 -4.91 -20.73
CA GLU A 81 13.37 -4.47 -21.94
C GLU A 81 13.80 -5.30 -23.16
N PRO A 82 12.92 -5.54 -24.14
CA PRO A 82 13.30 -6.23 -25.36
C PRO A 82 14.40 -5.49 -26.14
N SER A 83 15.51 -6.16 -26.44
CA SER A 83 16.61 -5.62 -27.24
C SER A 83 16.17 -5.31 -28.69
N SER A 84 16.96 -4.54 -29.43
CA SER A 84 16.67 -4.25 -30.83
C SER A 84 16.64 -5.52 -31.68
N LEU A 85 17.56 -6.47 -31.44
CA LEU A 85 17.58 -7.77 -32.12
C LEU A 85 16.34 -8.61 -31.76
N PHE A 86 15.93 -8.60 -30.53
CA PHE A 86 14.72 -9.30 -30.12
C PHE A 86 13.45 -8.73 -30.79
N LYS A 87 13.34 -7.40 -30.87
CA LYS A 87 12.25 -6.72 -31.59
C LYS A 87 12.24 -7.07 -33.09
N THR A 88 13.41 -7.15 -33.70
CA THR A 88 13.57 -7.56 -35.11
C THR A 88 13.14 -9.01 -35.31
N MET A 89 13.55 -9.92 -34.42
CA MET A 89 13.15 -11.33 -34.44
C MET A 89 11.64 -11.47 -34.33
N PHE A 90 11.04 -10.76 -33.38
CA PHE A 90 9.59 -10.74 -33.18
C PHE A 90 8.84 -10.24 -34.42
N GLY A 91 9.29 -9.13 -35.01
CA GLY A 91 8.70 -8.58 -36.23
C GLY A 91 8.78 -9.55 -37.41
N THR A 92 9.92 -10.25 -37.56
CA THR A 92 10.13 -11.28 -38.60
C THR A 92 9.21 -12.49 -38.35
N ALA A 93 9.07 -12.95 -37.10
CA ALA A 93 8.15 -14.05 -36.76
C ALA A 93 6.68 -13.70 -37.07
N CYS A 94 6.26 -12.45 -36.79
CA CYS A 94 4.94 -11.96 -37.20
C CYS A 94 4.77 -11.94 -38.72
N ALA A 95 5.78 -11.50 -39.46
CA ALA A 95 5.73 -11.50 -40.91
C ALA A 95 5.67 -12.93 -41.52
N LEU A 96 6.38 -13.88 -40.94
CA LEU A 96 6.33 -15.28 -41.30
C LEU A 96 4.97 -15.92 -41.02
N ALA A 97 4.37 -15.64 -39.88
CA ALA A 97 3.02 -16.11 -39.55
C ALA A 97 1.97 -15.51 -40.51
N ALA A 98 2.08 -14.22 -40.84
CA ALA A 98 1.21 -13.56 -41.79
C ALA A 98 1.36 -14.16 -43.23
N ALA A 99 2.59 -14.45 -43.66
CA ALA A 99 2.87 -15.08 -44.93
C ALA A 99 2.30 -16.51 -45.04
N ALA A 100 2.17 -17.20 -43.89
CA ALA A 100 1.53 -18.52 -43.78
C ALA A 100 0.00 -18.45 -43.58
N ASP A 101 -0.61 -17.25 -43.72
CA ASP A 101 -2.06 -17.01 -43.53
C ASP A 101 -2.55 -17.44 -42.14
N ARG A 102 -1.71 -17.27 -41.10
CA ARG A 102 -2.02 -17.62 -39.72
C ARG A 102 -2.27 -16.36 -38.87
N GLN A 103 -3.28 -16.41 -38.01
CA GLN A 103 -3.63 -15.29 -37.13
C GLN A 103 -2.79 -15.23 -35.84
N LEU A 104 -2.12 -16.33 -35.48
CA LEU A 104 -1.33 -16.47 -34.25
C LEU A 104 0.13 -16.79 -34.60
N VAL A 105 1.05 -16.17 -33.87
CA VAL A 105 2.48 -16.48 -33.95
C VAL A 105 2.81 -17.65 -33.02
N ASN A 106 3.49 -18.69 -33.54
CA ASN A 106 3.86 -19.91 -32.80
C ASN A 106 5.38 -20.12 -32.80
N VAL A 107 5.86 -21.12 -32.03
CA VAL A 107 7.25 -21.47 -31.85
C VAL A 107 8.02 -21.65 -33.16
N PRO A 108 7.53 -22.38 -34.19
CA PRO A 108 8.23 -22.54 -35.46
C PRO A 108 8.56 -21.22 -36.14
N HIS A 109 7.66 -20.21 -36.08
CA HIS A 109 7.88 -18.89 -36.68
C HIS A 109 9.05 -18.15 -35.96
N PHE A 110 9.14 -18.27 -34.61
CA PHE A 110 10.25 -17.69 -33.86
C PHE A 110 11.58 -18.39 -34.15
N VAL A 111 11.59 -19.71 -34.19
CA VAL A 111 12.79 -20.48 -34.52
C VAL A 111 13.27 -20.16 -35.93
N GLN A 112 12.36 -20.06 -36.90
CA GLN A 112 12.67 -19.66 -38.26
C GLN A 112 13.22 -18.21 -38.34
N ALA A 113 12.61 -17.27 -37.59
CA ALA A 113 13.08 -15.91 -37.51
C ALA A 113 14.46 -15.82 -36.85
N MET A 114 14.77 -16.69 -35.90
CA MET A 114 16.05 -16.75 -35.19
C MET A 114 17.19 -17.17 -36.11
N PHE A 115 16.98 -18.13 -37.02
CA PHE A 115 17.95 -18.51 -38.05
C PHE A 115 18.36 -17.34 -38.96
N GLY A 116 17.48 -16.39 -39.20
CA GLY A 116 17.71 -15.22 -40.07
C GLY A 116 18.42 -14.05 -39.37
N LEU A 117 18.72 -14.11 -38.09
CA LEU A 117 19.34 -13.01 -37.36
C LEU A 117 20.83 -12.90 -37.71
N GLN A 118 21.26 -11.68 -38.00
CA GLN A 118 22.69 -11.34 -38.09
C GLN A 118 23.22 -10.88 -36.72
N ASN A 119 24.42 -11.28 -36.36
CA ASN A 119 25.10 -10.92 -35.11
C ASN A 119 24.36 -11.41 -33.83
N SER A 120 23.73 -12.57 -33.86
CA SER A 120 23.15 -13.24 -32.71
C SER A 120 23.86 -14.56 -32.44
N GLU A 121 24.25 -14.81 -31.20
CA GLU A 121 24.82 -16.08 -30.77
C GLU A 121 23.79 -17.21 -30.85
N ALA A 122 22.52 -16.92 -30.59
CA ALA A 122 21.42 -17.87 -30.75
C ALA A 122 21.34 -18.37 -32.21
N ALA A 123 21.40 -17.47 -33.19
CA ALA A 123 21.43 -17.82 -34.59
C ALA A 123 22.68 -18.64 -34.94
N PHE A 124 23.84 -18.25 -34.44
CA PHE A 124 25.10 -18.94 -34.66
C PHE A 124 25.06 -20.38 -34.13
N LEU A 125 24.60 -20.58 -32.89
CA LEU A 125 24.48 -21.91 -32.29
C LEU A 125 23.49 -22.80 -33.04
N LEU A 126 22.35 -22.25 -33.45
CA LEU A 126 21.38 -22.99 -34.26
C LEU A 126 21.95 -23.39 -35.62
N CYS A 127 22.55 -22.46 -36.35
CA CYS A 127 23.16 -22.72 -37.65
C CYS A 127 24.33 -23.72 -37.54
N LYS A 128 25.17 -23.61 -36.51
CA LYS A 128 26.34 -24.47 -36.29
C LYS A 128 25.94 -25.92 -36.03
N ASN A 129 24.86 -26.15 -35.26
CA ASN A 129 24.50 -27.48 -34.82
C ASN A 129 23.46 -28.14 -35.77
N VAL A 130 22.53 -27.40 -36.35
CA VAL A 130 21.51 -27.90 -37.28
C VAL A 130 22.08 -27.99 -38.74
N GLY A 131 22.94 -27.03 -39.12
CA GLY A 131 23.59 -27.04 -40.44
C GLY A 131 22.56 -26.89 -41.59
N ASP A 132 22.76 -27.70 -42.65
CA ASP A 132 21.90 -27.66 -43.85
C ASP A 132 20.52 -28.29 -43.66
N ARG A 133 20.22 -28.88 -42.45
CA ARG A 133 18.99 -29.56 -42.15
C ARG A 133 17.92 -28.66 -41.54
N GLN A 134 18.01 -27.35 -41.76
CA GLN A 134 17.06 -26.37 -41.20
C GLN A 134 15.62 -26.66 -41.54
N GLY A 135 15.34 -27.13 -42.78
CA GLY A 135 14.00 -27.45 -43.21
C GLY A 135 13.38 -28.64 -42.49
N GLU A 136 14.16 -29.69 -42.27
CA GLU A 136 13.77 -30.89 -41.51
C GLU A 136 13.54 -30.56 -40.06
N PHE A 137 14.45 -29.83 -39.44
CA PHE A 137 14.33 -29.35 -38.05
C PHE A 137 13.10 -28.47 -37.84
N LEU A 138 12.81 -27.51 -38.74
CA LEU A 138 11.61 -26.70 -38.62
C LEU A 138 10.32 -27.51 -38.75
N ALA A 139 10.31 -28.54 -39.58
CA ALA A 139 9.18 -29.46 -39.74
C ALA A 139 8.99 -30.31 -38.45
N SER A 140 10.09 -30.76 -37.83
CA SER A 140 10.06 -31.44 -36.55
C SER A 140 9.52 -30.50 -35.45
N VAL A 141 10.01 -29.26 -35.35
CA VAL A 141 9.49 -28.27 -34.39
C VAL A 141 8.00 -27.99 -34.63
N ASP A 142 7.52 -27.89 -35.89
CA ASP A 142 6.09 -27.64 -36.17
C ASP A 142 5.22 -28.83 -35.72
N SER A 143 5.74 -30.08 -35.77
CA SER A 143 5.02 -31.24 -35.31
C SER A 143 4.85 -31.29 -33.77
N TYR A 144 5.83 -30.78 -33.04
CA TYR A 144 5.78 -30.73 -31.55
C TYR A 144 4.99 -29.51 -31.03
N TYR A 145 4.76 -28.48 -31.85
CA TYR A 145 4.00 -27.29 -31.47
C TYR A 145 2.82 -27.05 -32.43
N PRO A 146 1.85 -27.98 -32.51
CA PRO A 146 0.72 -27.86 -33.43
C PRO A 146 -0.16 -26.67 -33.07
N ILE A 147 -0.63 -25.93 -34.05
CA ILE A 147 -1.64 -24.91 -33.90
C ILE A 147 -3.01 -25.64 -34.02
N GLY A 148 -3.61 -25.98 -32.88
CA GLY A 148 -5.01 -26.37 -32.82
C GLY A 148 -5.90 -25.15 -33.14
N GLU A 149 -7.05 -25.35 -33.75
CA GLU A 149 -8.07 -24.30 -33.88
C GLU A 149 -8.50 -23.83 -32.49
N ASP A 150 -7.97 -22.71 -32.04
CA ASP A 150 -8.31 -22.04 -30.78
C ASP A 150 -9.61 -21.24 -30.98
N THR A 151 -10.72 -21.95 -31.36
CA THR A 151 -12.07 -21.49 -31.17
C THR A 151 -12.42 -21.79 -29.73
N GLY A 152 -12.57 -20.74 -28.89
CA GLY A 152 -12.84 -20.84 -27.46
C GLY A 152 -14.08 -21.68 -27.13
N GLU A 153 -13.87 -22.98 -27.00
CA GLU A 153 -14.72 -23.90 -26.25
C GLU A 153 -13.90 -25.14 -25.92
N ALA A 154 -14.01 -25.56 -24.66
CA ALA A 154 -13.36 -26.71 -24.11
C ALA A 154 -13.55 -27.97 -24.95
N GLY A 155 -12.60 -28.35 -25.75
CA GLY A 155 -12.49 -29.66 -26.39
C GLY A 155 -11.78 -30.64 -25.46
N MET A 156 -12.56 -31.38 -24.70
CA MET A 156 -12.16 -32.72 -24.23
C MET A 156 -11.87 -33.56 -25.47
N GLY A 157 -10.74 -34.24 -25.50
CA GLY A 157 -10.60 -35.34 -26.40
C GLY A 157 -9.16 -35.56 -26.88
N MET A 158 -8.47 -36.36 -26.24
CA MET A 158 -7.95 -37.67 -26.59
C MET A 158 -7.01 -38.14 -25.51
N GLY A 159 -7.58 -38.91 -24.61
CA GLY A 159 -6.82 -39.85 -23.85
C GLY A 159 -6.11 -40.81 -24.80
N ALA A 160 -4.82 -40.80 -24.81
CA ALA A 160 -4.06 -41.98 -25.07
C ALA A 160 -3.90 -42.64 -23.72
N ASP A 161 -4.68 -43.68 -23.49
CA ASP A 161 -4.39 -44.66 -22.49
C ASP A 161 -3.00 -45.22 -22.82
N PHE A 162 -2.02 -44.83 -22.03
CA PHE A 162 -0.82 -45.58 -21.86
C PHE A 162 -0.91 -46.24 -20.49
N ASP A 163 -1.22 -47.55 -20.53
CA ASP A 163 -1.05 -48.48 -19.45
C ASP A 163 0.37 -48.31 -18.90
N ASP A 164 0.45 -47.84 -17.66
CA ASP A 164 1.66 -47.83 -16.83
C ASP A 164 1.81 -49.20 -16.17
N ASP A 165 2.15 -50.21 -16.96
CA ASP A 165 2.77 -51.45 -16.44
C ASP A 165 3.75 -51.98 -17.49
N ASP A 166 4.99 -52.01 -17.12
CA ASP A 166 6.18 -52.53 -17.77
C ASP A 166 7.18 -51.46 -18.25
N TYR A 167 8.05 -51.08 -17.34
CA TYR A 167 9.50 -50.93 -17.48
C TYR A 167 10.12 -50.49 -16.14
N ALA A 168 10.08 -51.47 -15.17
CA ALA A 168 11.06 -51.49 -14.12
C ALA A 168 12.16 -52.48 -14.59
N ASN A 169 13.28 -51.93 -15.02
CA ASN A 169 14.57 -52.59 -14.77
C ASN A 169 15.75 -51.74 -15.25
N GLU A 170 16.65 -51.55 -14.30
CA GLU A 170 18.10 -51.45 -14.44
C GLU A 170 18.67 -50.33 -15.32
N TYR A 171 19.05 -49.22 -14.67
CA TYR A 171 20.39 -48.64 -14.82
C TYR A 171 20.79 -47.88 -13.54
N ASP A 172 21.84 -48.39 -12.94
CA ASP A 172 22.78 -47.88 -11.95
C ASP A 172 22.43 -46.60 -11.18
N ASP A 173 22.14 -46.81 -9.90
CA ASP A 173 22.46 -45.93 -8.78
C ASP A 173 23.96 -45.70 -8.74
N ASP A 174 24.38 -44.47 -9.05
CA ASP A 174 25.46 -43.79 -8.33
C ASP A 174 25.62 -42.41 -8.94
N GLU A 175 25.41 -41.33 -8.10
CA GLU A 175 25.62 -39.90 -8.35
C GLU A 175 24.40 -39.02 -8.65
N GLU A 176 23.23 -39.20 -7.97
CA GLU A 176 22.24 -38.11 -7.78
C GLU A 176 21.66 -38.04 -6.36
N GLU A 177 22.48 -38.24 -5.34
CA GLU A 177 22.13 -37.97 -3.92
C GLU A 177 22.22 -36.47 -3.59
N GLY A 178 21.55 -35.62 -4.30
CA GLY A 178 21.71 -34.21 -4.00
C GLY A 178 20.57 -33.26 -4.29
N ARG A 179 19.32 -33.68 -4.54
CA ARG A 179 18.17 -32.69 -4.58
C ARG A 179 16.77 -33.26 -4.85
N ARG A 180 16.50 -34.49 -4.47
CA ARG A 180 15.11 -34.93 -4.26
C ARG A 180 14.96 -35.32 -2.81
N GLN A 181 14.63 -34.35 -1.93
CA GLN A 181 13.95 -34.73 -0.68
C GLN A 181 12.59 -35.32 -1.08
N VAL A 182 12.56 -36.60 -1.30
CA VAL A 182 11.31 -37.35 -1.33
C VAL A 182 10.71 -37.20 0.05
N VAL A 183 9.66 -36.37 0.15
CA VAL A 183 8.89 -36.20 1.39
C VAL A 183 8.27 -37.58 1.67
N GLN A 184 8.93 -38.40 2.47
CA GLN A 184 8.46 -39.73 2.83
C GLN A 184 7.46 -39.70 4.00
N ASP A 185 7.43 -38.57 4.75
CA ASP A 185 6.55 -38.39 5.91
C ASP A 185 5.72 -37.13 5.77
N TRP A 186 4.39 -37.23 5.85
CA TRP A 186 3.45 -36.11 5.77
C TRP A 186 3.66 -35.06 6.87
N HIS A 187 4.26 -35.44 8.02
CA HIS A 187 4.61 -34.50 9.08
C HIS A 187 5.62 -33.43 8.65
N GLN A 188 6.40 -33.68 7.59
CA GLN A 188 7.31 -32.67 7.04
C GLN A 188 6.58 -31.54 6.30
N LEU A 189 5.32 -31.77 5.88
CA LEU A 189 4.47 -30.82 5.17
C LEU A 189 3.56 -30.00 6.09
N VAL A 190 3.51 -30.30 7.36
CA VAL A 190 2.66 -29.69 8.36
C VAL A 190 3.44 -29.33 9.62
N THR A 191 2.96 -28.37 10.38
CA THR A 191 3.53 -28.02 11.68
C THR A 191 2.65 -28.57 12.80
N CYS A 192 3.17 -29.41 13.70
CA CYS A 192 2.41 -29.80 14.87
C CYS A 192 2.24 -28.63 15.85
N ILE A 193 1.04 -28.07 15.88
CA ILE A 193 0.68 -26.96 16.78
C ILE A 193 0.64 -27.44 18.23
N SER A 194 0.16 -28.67 18.46
CA SER A 194 0.07 -29.26 19.80
C SER A 194 1.41 -29.37 20.53
N ASP A 195 2.51 -29.56 19.79
CA ASP A 195 3.85 -29.66 20.36
C ASP A 195 4.51 -28.28 20.60
N LYS A 196 4.06 -27.23 19.88
CA LYS A 196 4.61 -25.88 19.93
C LYS A 196 3.84 -24.90 20.80
N VAL A 197 2.93 -25.37 21.64
CA VAL A 197 2.07 -24.53 22.49
C VAL A 197 2.87 -23.62 23.42
N GLU A 198 3.99 -24.09 23.99
CA GLU A 198 4.80 -23.31 24.92
C GLU A 198 5.64 -22.20 24.23
N GLU A 199 5.94 -22.36 22.95
CA GLU A 199 6.70 -21.37 22.18
C GLU A 199 5.86 -20.14 21.83
N HIS A 200 4.54 -20.31 21.73
CA HIS A 200 3.62 -19.24 21.37
C HIS A 200 3.09 -18.43 22.57
N ASN A 201 2.51 -17.27 22.29
CA ASN A 201 1.88 -16.45 23.30
C ASN A 201 0.64 -17.16 23.88
N PRO A 202 0.46 -17.17 25.20
CA PRO A 202 -0.72 -17.77 25.81
C PRO A 202 -1.99 -17.03 25.36
N LEU A 203 -3.06 -17.76 25.16
CA LEU A 203 -4.39 -17.18 24.93
C LEU A 203 -4.88 -16.54 26.22
N ILE A 204 -5.25 -15.29 26.16
CA ILE A 204 -5.78 -14.52 27.29
C ILE A 204 -7.09 -13.86 26.84
N GLY A 205 -8.14 -14.09 27.61
CA GLY A 205 -9.48 -13.76 27.19
C GLY A 205 -9.95 -14.70 26.06
N ARG A 206 -11.05 -14.39 25.41
CA ARG A 206 -11.61 -15.19 24.30
C ARG A 206 -12.22 -16.54 24.73
N GLU A 207 -12.61 -16.65 26.00
CA GLU A 207 -13.23 -17.87 26.52
C GLU A 207 -14.51 -18.24 25.75
N GLN A 208 -15.28 -17.24 25.32
CA GLN A 208 -16.53 -17.46 24.57
C GLN A 208 -16.28 -18.01 23.17
N GLU A 209 -15.32 -17.44 22.46
CA GLU A 209 -14.94 -17.89 21.11
C GLU A 209 -14.29 -19.25 21.15
N LEU A 210 -13.49 -19.53 22.20
CA LEU A 210 -12.84 -20.82 22.41
C LEU A 210 -13.89 -21.88 22.73
N ASP A 211 -14.82 -21.64 23.67
CA ASP A 211 -15.92 -22.54 23.98
C ASP A 211 -16.77 -22.81 22.73
N ARG A 212 -17.08 -21.77 21.95
CA ARG A 212 -17.82 -21.95 20.70
C ARG A 212 -17.07 -22.79 19.68
N THR A 213 -15.75 -22.66 19.58
CA THR A 213 -14.90 -23.48 18.71
C THR A 213 -14.95 -24.96 19.14
N ILE A 214 -14.84 -25.23 20.45
CA ILE A 214 -14.96 -26.56 21.03
C ILE A 214 -16.36 -27.16 20.75
N GLN A 215 -17.43 -26.40 20.97
CA GLN A 215 -18.79 -26.82 20.67
C GLN A 215 -18.96 -27.21 19.20
N VAL A 216 -18.43 -26.43 18.27
CA VAL A 216 -18.50 -26.71 16.84
C VAL A 216 -17.75 -27.99 16.51
N LEU A 217 -16.53 -28.19 17.00
CA LEU A 217 -15.72 -29.40 16.78
C LEU A 217 -16.38 -30.67 17.33
N CYS A 218 -17.25 -30.55 18.36
CA CYS A 218 -17.99 -31.68 18.93
C CYS A 218 -19.31 -32.01 18.22
N ARG A 219 -19.71 -31.24 17.19
CA ARG A 219 -20.97 -31.49 16.45
C ARG A 219 -20.87 -32.75 15.59
N ALA A 220 -22.01 -33.36 15.29
CA ALA A 220 -22.10 -34.48 14.37
C ALA A 220 -21.95 -34.06 12.92
N GLU A 221 -22.52 -32.87 12.57
CA GLU A 221 -22.44 -32.28 11.24
C GLU A 221 -21.95 -30.83 11.35
N LYS A 222 -21.29 -30.33 10.31
CA LYS A 222 -20.68 -29.00 10.28
C LYS A 222 -19.73 -28.78 11.47
N ASN A 223 -18.89 -29.78 11.71
CA ASN A 223 -17.94 -29.83 12.81
C ASN A 223 -16.63 -29.07 12.52
N ASN A 224 -16.60 -28.25 11.46
CA ASN A 224 -15.43 -27.49 11.07
C ASN A 224 -15.67 -25.99 11.37
N PRO A 225 -15.05 -25.41 12.40
CA PRO A 225 -15.13 -23.98 12.66
C PRO A 225 -14.34 -23.18 11.62
N LEU A 226 -14.89 -22.01 11.24
CA LEU A 226 -14.24 -21.01 10.42
C LEU A 226 -14.12 -19.72 11.21
N HIS A 227 -12.92 -19.36 11.62
CA HIS A 227 -12.63 -18.14 12.33
C HIS A 227 -12.56 -16.96 11.34
N ILE A 228 -13.50 -16.03 11.42
CA ILE A 228 -13.55 -14.84 10.57
C ILE A 228 -13.27 -13.62 11.44
N GLY A 229 -12.30 -12.81 11.04
CA GLY A 229 -11.94 -11.58 11.74
C GLY A 229 -10.79 -10.86 11.07
N GLU A 230 -10.59 -9.60 11.39
CA GLU A 230 -9.52 -8.79 10.83
C GLU A 230 -8.12 -9.36 11.16
N ALA A 231 -7.10 -8.93 10.43
CA ALA A 231 -5.72 -9.32 10.72
C ALA A 231 -5.30 -8.80 12.10
N GLY A 232 -4.59 -9.63 12.88
CA GLY A 232 -4.08 -9.24 14.20
C GLY A 232 -5.05 -9.34 15.37
N VAL A 233 -6.31 -9.81 15.17
CA VAL A 233 -7.29 -9.96 16.29
C VAL A 233 -7.06 -11.20 17.15
N GLY A 234 -6.12 -12.09 16.79
CA GLY A 234 -5.75 -13.26 17.58
C GLY A 234 -6.39 -14.58 17.12
N LYS A 235 -6.75 -14.75 15.84
CA LYS A 235 -7.31 -16.00 15.28
C LYS A 235 -6.39 -17.21 15.50
N THR A 236 -5.12 -17.05 15.23
CA THR A 236 -4.10 -18.10 15.40
C THR A 236 -3.87 -18.40 16.88
N ALA A 237 -3.87 -17.39 17.76
CA ALA A 237 -3.74 -17.58 19.20
C ALA A 237 -4.90 -18.44 19.79
N LEU A 238 -6.10 -18.33 19.22
CA LEU A 238 -7.25 -19.14 19.64
C LEU A 238 -6.99 -20.65 19.38
N VAL A 239 -6.33 -20.97 18.27
CA VAL A 239 -5.97 -22.36 17.92
C VAL A 239 -4.90 -22.90 18.86
N TYR A 240 -3.89 -22.11 19.22
CA TYR A 240 -2.90 -22.50 20.23
C TYR A 240 -3.53 -22.64 21.63
N GLY A 241 -4.50 -21.78 21.97
CA GLY A 241 -5.27 -21.92 23.18
C GLY A 241 -6.09 -23.21 23.25
N LEU A 242 -6.69 -23.61 22.13
CA LEU A 242 -7.39 -24.89 21.99
C LEU A 242 -6.41 -26.06 22.15
N ALA A 243 -5.25 -26.01 21.49
CA ALA A 243 -4.21 -27.04 21.61
C ALA A 243 -3.74 -27.21 23.04
N LYS A 244 -3.60 -26.11 23.80
CA LYS A 244 -3.27 -26.14 25.22
C LYS A 244 -4.33 -26.86 26.04
N LEU A 245 -5.61 -26.55 25.86
CA LEU A 245 -6.70 -27.24 26.57
C LEU A 245 -6.79 -28.71 26.24
N ILE A 246 -6.47 -29.13 25.00
CA ILE A 246 -6.42 -30.52 24.60
C ILE A 246 -5.26 -31.24 25.33
N ASN A 247 -4.07 -30.63 25.36
CA ASN A 247 -2.90 -31.20 26.04
C ASN A 247 -3.13 -31.34 27.57
N GLU A 248 -3.85 -30.38 28.16
CA GLU A 248 -4.24 -30.40 29.58
C GLU A 248 -5.45 -31.28 29.87
N ASN A 249 -6.04 -31.95 28.87
CA ASN A 249 -7.27 -32.74 28.95
C ASN A 249 -8.50 -31.96 29.48
N GLN A 250 -8.53 -30.64 29.28
CA GLN A 250 -9.63 -29.77 29.67
C GLN A 250 -10.67 -29.60 28.55
N VAL A 251 -10.91 -30.67 27.79
CA VAL A 251 -11.84 -30.70 26.65
C VAL A 251 -12.78 -31.88 26.77
N PRO A 252 -13.94 -31.90 26.08
CA PRO A 252 -14.86 -33.05 26.02
C PRO A 252 -14.17 -34.32 25.51
N GLU A 253 -14.67 -35.49 25.91
CA GLU A 253 -14.10 -36.79 25.54
C GLU A 253 -13.80 -36.96 24.06
N ARG A 254 -14.61 -36.39 23.18
CA ARG A 254 -14.42 -36.47 21.72
C ARG A 254 -13.16 -35.78 21.21
N LEU A 255 -12.60 -34.85 21.98
CA LEU A 255 -11.42 -34.04 21.62
C LEU A 255 -10.19 -34.44 22.46
N LYS A 256 -10.34 -35.33 23.46
CA LYS A 256 -9.20 -35.80 24.25
C LYS A 256 -8.21 -36.56 23.37
N GLY A 257 -6.94 -36.24 23.50
CA GLY A 257 -5.87 -36.83 22.71
C GLY A 257 -5.86 -36.42 21.23
N ALA A 258 -6.70 -35.43 20.84
CA ALA A 258 -6.64 -34.88 19.50
C ALA A 258 -5.31 -34.15 19.28
N ARG A 259 -4.77 -34.19 18.06
CA ARG A 259 -3.60 -33.39 17.66
C ARG A 259 -3.98 -32.36 16.62
N ILE A 260 -3.46 -31.16 16.78
CA ILE A 260 -3.69 -30.08 15.84
C ILE A 260 -2.45 -29.87 14.99
N TYR A 261 -2.62 -29.95 13.67
CA TYR A 261 -1.58 -29.71 12.68
C TYR A 261 -1.89 -28.50 11.84
N GLY A 262 -0.95 -27.55 11.79
CA GLY A 262 -1.04 -26.38 10.93
C GLY A 262 -0.54 -26.68 9.52
N MET A 263 -1.37 -26.47 8.53
CA MET A 263 -1.02 -26.62 7.12
C MET A 263 -0.75 -25.22 6.53
N ASP A 264 0.49 -25.01 6.07
CA ASP A 264 0.91 -23.78 5.41
C ASP A 264 0.89 -23.97 3.89
N MET A 265 0.11 -23.12 3.20
CA MET A 265 0.00 -23.17 1.75
C MET A 265 1.31 -22.84 1.04
N GLY A 266 2.15 -22.00 1.65
CA GLY A 266 3.48 -21.68 1.13
C GLY A 266 4.39 -22.93 1.08
N GLN A 267 4.39 -23.73 2.14
CA GLN A 267 5.14 -25.00 2.19
C GLN A 267 4.59 -26.02 1.21
N MET A 268 3.26 -26.07 1.04
CA MET A 268 2.61 -26.98 0.09
C MET A 268 2.96 -26.68 -1.36
N LEU A 269 3.17 -25.42 -1.69
CA LEU A 269 3.55 -24.94 -3.02
C LEU A 269 5.06 -24.90 -3.25
N ALA A 270 5.87 -24.80 -2.20
CA ALA A 270 7.32 -24.71 -2.30
C ALA A 270 7.90 -25.98 -2.98
N GLY A 271 8.54 -25.80 -4.17
CA GLY A 271 9.13 -26.90 -4.94
C GLY A 271 8.11 -27.80 -5.68
N ALA A 272 6.81 -27.48 -5.67
CA ALA A 272 5.85 -28.12 -6.55
C ALA A 272 5.94 -27.43 -7.94
N GLN A 273 6.58 -28.12 -8.89
CA GLN A 273 6.72 -27.61 -10.26
C GLN A 273 5.46 -27.85 -11.10
N TYR A 274 4.69 -28.85 -10.74
CA TYR A 274 3.49 -29.27 -11.47
C TYR A 274 2.27 -29.33 -10.54
N ARG A 275 1.09 -29.11 -11.11
CA ARG A 275 -0.21 -29.23 -10.43
C ARG A 275 -0.34 -30.56 -9.67
N GLY A 276 0.12 -31.67 -10.28
CA GLY A 276 0.06 -33.01 -9.69
C GLY A 276 0.89 -33.16 -8.42
N ASP A 277 2.00 -32.44 -8.25
CA ASP A 277 2.83 -32.54 -7.04
C ASP A 277 2.13 -31.89 -5.84
N PHE A 278 1.46 -30.75 -6.06
CA PHE A 278 0.64 -30.10 -5.04
C PHE A 278 -0.55 -30.96 -4.61
N GLU A 279 -1.24 -31.57 -5.58
CA GLU A 279 -2.34 -32.50 -5.33
C GLU A 279 -1.88 -33.74 -4.58
N LYS A 280 -0.75 -34.31 -4.94
CA LYS A 280 -0.12 -35.44 -4.22
C LYS A 280 0.22 -35.11 -2.77
N ARG A 281 0.77 -33.91 -2.52
CA ARG A 281 1.11 -33.43 -1.15
C ARG A 281 -0.14 -33.25 -0.30
N ILE A 282 -1.19 -32.60 -0.81
CA ILE A 282 -2.45 -32.46 -0.07
C ILE A 282 -3.01 -33.86 0.24
N LYS A 283 -3.05 -34.75 -0.74
CA LYS A 283 -3.53 -36.12 -0.55
C LYS A 283 -2.73 -36.87 0.52
N MET A 284 -1.40 -36.75 0.49
CA MET A 284 -0.51 -37.32 1.49
C MET A 284 -0.80 -36.84 2.92
N VAL A 285 -0.99 -35.52 3.10
CA VAL A 285 -1.35 -34.94 4.41
C VAL A 285 -2.72 -35.43 4.87
N MET A 286 -3.71 -35.48 3.99
CA MET A 286 -5.07 -35.90 4.36
C MET A 286 -5.10 -37.40 4.70
N GLU A 287 -4.48 -38.25 3.91
CA GLU A 287 -4.42 -39.68 4.18
C GLU A 287 -3.59 -39.99 5.44
N GLY A 288 -2.51 -39.23 5.67
CA GLY A 288 -1.72 -39.33 6.90
C GLY A 288 -2.55 -38.97 8.13
N ALA A 289 -3.27 -37.83 8.06
CA ALA A 289 -4.16 -37.37 9.13
C ALA A 289 -5.30 -38.37 9.45
N VAL A 290 -5.89 -39.01 8.41
CA VAL A 290 -6.90 -40.06 8.59
C VAL A 290 -6.30 -41.27 9.28
N LYS A 291 -5.10 -41.70 8.88
CA LYS A 291 -4.42 -42.89 9.47
C LYS A 291 -4.01 -42.66 10.92
N GLU A 292 -3.61 -41.45 11.29
CA GLU A 292 -3.24 -41.09 12.66
C GLU A 292 -4.48 -41.10 13.57
N GLY A 293 -5.63 -40.65 13.03
CA GLY A 293 -6.90 -40.60 13.75
C GLY A 293 -6.96 -39.43 14.75
N ASN A 294 -8.16 -39.01 15.07
CA ASN A 294 -8.46 -37.87 15.98
C ASN A 294 -7.62 -36.61 15.68
N THR A 295 -7.44 -36.31 14.40
CA THR A 295 -6.60 -35.21 13.92
C THR A 295 -7.45 -34.00 13.58
N ILE A 296 -6.93 -32.80 13.87
CA ILE A 296 -7.50 -31.52 13.51
C ILE A 296 -6.49 -30.80 12.61
N ILE A 297 -6.90 -30.43 11.40
CA ILE A 297 -6.06 -29.66 10.47
C ILE A 297 -6.45 -28.19 10.56
N TYR A 298 -5.50 -27.35 10.95
CA TYR A 298 -5.65 -25.91 10.94
C TYR A 298 -5.09 -25.33 9.63
N ILE A 299 -5.90 -24.54 8.95
CA ILE A 299 -5.53 -23.88 7.70
C ILE A 299 -5.63 -22.37 7.93
N ASP A 300 -4.48 -21.73 8.08
CA ASP A 300 -4.45 -20.26 8.10
C ASP A 300 -4.66 -19.72 6.69
N GLU A 301 -5.35 -18.59 6.59
CA GLU A 301 -5.70 -17.97 5.30
C GLU A 301 -6.34 -18.98 4.31
N ILE A 302 -7.33 -19.76 4.78
CA ILE A 302 -7.99 -20.82 3.99
C ILE A 302 -8.54 -20.34 2.64
N HIS A 303 -8.76 -19.03 2.47
CA HIS A 303 -9.17 -18.43 1.21
C HIS A 303 -8.13 -18.66 0.10
N ASN A 304 -6.84 -18.80 0.41
CA ASN A 304 -5.78 -19.10 -0.55
C ASN A 304 -6.00 -20.47 -1.22
N MET A 305 -6.58 -21.45 -0.51
CA MET A 305 -6.93 -22.74 -1.11
C MET A 305 -8.17 -22.65 -2.02
N ILE A 306 -9.09 -21.75 -1.70
CA ILE A 306 -10.41 -21.69 -2.36
C ILE A 306 -10.42 -20.68 -3.49
N GLY A 307 -9.59 -19.62 -3.41
CA GLY A 307 -9.52 -18.52 -4.36
C GLY A 307 -8.46 -18.65 -5.44
N ALA A 308 -7.42 -19.40 -5.19
CA ALA A 308 -6.25 -19.51 -6.07
C ALA A 308 -6.53 -20.17 -7.45
N GLY A 309 -7.72 -20.74 -7.65
CA GLY A 309 -8.11 -21.37 -8.93
C GLY A 309 -8.92 -20.50 -9.89
N ARG A 310 -9.18 -19.21 -9.57
CA ARG A 310 -10.05 -18.33 -10.39
C ARG A 310 -9.31 -17.27 -11.21
N GLY A 311 -7.99 -17.27 -11.21
CA GLY A 311 -7.20 -16.51 -12.19
C GLY A 311 -7.29 -17.20 -13.56
N SER A 312 -7.15 -16.45 -14.65
CA SER A 312 -7.23 -16.89 -16.05
C SER A 312 -6.27 -18.01 -16.46
N ASP A 313 -5.47 -18.53 -15.56
CA ASP A 313 -4.53 -19.62 -15.74
C ASP A 313 -4.77 -20.72 -14.71
N GLY A 314 -5.77 -21.57 -14.90
CA GLY A 314 -5.97 -22.90 -14.33
C GLY A 314 -5.14 -23.33 -13.11
N GLY A 315 -5.09 -22.48 -12.05
CA GLY A 315 -4.41 -22.80 -10.81
C GLY A 315 -5.01 -24.06 -10.13
N PRO A 316 -4.29 -24.75 -9.25
CA PRO A 316 -4.73 -26.00 -8.65
C PRO A 316 -6.05 -25.79 -7.90
N ASP A 317 -7.09 -26.51 -8.30
CA ASP A 317 -8.40 -26.45 -7.63
C ASP A 317 -8.37 -27.33 -6.36
N ALA A 318 -7.62 -26.87 -5.36
CA ALA A 318 -7.54 -27.50 -4.06
C ALA A 318 -8.91 -27.56 -3.35
N SER A 319 -9.85 -26.73 -3.79
CA SER A 319 -11.18 -26.67 -3.21
C SER A 319 -12.00 -27.95 -3.42
N ASN A 320 -11.82 -28.61 -4.57
CA ASN A 320 -12.50 -29.88 -4.83
C ASN A 320 -11.93 -31.03 -4.01
N MET A 321 -10.63 -31.04 -3.76
CA MET A 321 -9.99 -32.05 -2.90
C MET A 321 -10.43 -31.90 -1.44
N LEU A 322 -10.39 -30.67 -0.89
CA LEU A 322 -10.88 -30.37 0.45
C LEU A 322 -12.34 -30.79 0.65
N LYS A 323 -13.18 -30.57 -0.37
CA LYS A 323 -14.60 -30.91 -0.31
C LYS A 323 -14.84 -32.37 0.00
N GLN A 324 -14.04 -33.26 -0.57
CA GLN A 324 -14.16 -34.69 -0.37
C GLN A 324 -13.91 -35.09 1.09
N TYR A 325 -12.83 -34.56 1.71
CA TYR A 325 -12.51 -34.83 3.13
C TYR A 325 -13.44 -34.14 4.11
N LEU A 326 -13.93 -32.94 3.77
CA LEU A 326 -14.97 -32.24 4.54
C LEU A 326 -16.32 -32.98 4.53
N GLU A 327 -16.58 -33.81 3.50
CA GLU A 327 -17.80 -34.60 3.39
C GLU A 327 -17.68 -35.92 4.15
N ALA A 328 -16.50 -36.56 4.11
CA ALA A 328 -16.22 -37.83 4.80
C ALA A 328 -16.29 -37.68 6.34
N GLY A 329 -15.87 -36.52 6.87
CA GLY A 329 -15.94 -36.21 8.31
C GLY A 329 -14.91 -36.94 9.17
N ASP A 330 -13.96 -37.66 8.57
CA ASP A 330 -12.89 -38.41 9.26
C ASP A 330 -11.86 -37.47 9.88
N ILE A 331 -11.67 -36.30 9.30
CA ILE A 331 -10.77 -35.25 9.76
C ILE A 331 -11.61 -34.00 10.12
N ARG A 332 -11.25 -33.28 11.18
CA ARG A 332 -11.80 -31.98 11.51
C ARG A 332 -10.90 -30.87 11.00
N PHE A 333 -11.50 -29.80 10.55
CA PHE A 333 -10.76 -28.65 10.03
C PHE A 333 -11.08 -27.41 10.85
N ILE A 334 -10.07 -26.57 11.06
CA ILE A 334 -10.24 -25.19 11.55
C ILE A 334 -9.68 -24.29 10.45
N GLY A 335 -10.52 -23.42 9.89
CA GLY A 335 -10.06 -22.41 8.94
C GLY A 335 -9.99 -21.03 9.57
N SER A 336 -9.06 -20.19 9.11
CA SER A 336 -9.05 -18.75 9.43
C SER A 336 -9.05 -17.93 8.17
N THR A 337 -9.72 -16.76 8.21
CA THR A 337 -9.78 -15.80 7.11
C THR A 337 -10.19 -14.42 7.61
N THR A 338 -10.05 -13.39 6.77
CA THR A 338 -10.61 -12.06 7.04
C THR A 338 -12.02 -11.92 6.47
N TYR A 339 -12.77 -10.88 6.90
CA TYR A 339 -14.11 -10.61 6.34
C TYR A 339 -14.05 -10.27 4.85
N GLU A 340 -13.03 -9.52 4.42
CA GLU A 340 -12.84 -9.13 3.02
C GLU A 340 -12.60 -10.36 2.15
N GLU A 341 -11.66 -11.20 2.52
CA GLU A 341 -11.27 -12.41 1.79
C GLU A 341 -12.38 -13.46 1.79
N TYR A 342 -13.08 -13.59 2.92
CA TYR A 342 -14.28 -14.44 2.98
C TYR A 342 -15.32 -14.02 1.94
N ASN A 343 -15.67 -12.75 1.88
CA ASN A 343 -16.65 -12.23 0.93
C ASN A 343 -16.17 -12.34 -0.52
N ARG A 344 -14.90 -12.09 -0.77
CA ARG A 344 -14.31 -12.06 -2.10
C ARG A 344 -14.14 -13.46 -2.70
N TYR A 345 -13.67 -14.43 -1.91
CA TYR A 345 -13.26 -15.75 -2.39
C TYR A 345 -14.17 -16.89 -1.91
N MET A 346 -14.54 -16.90 -0.63
CA MET A 346 -15.23 -18.03 -0.02
C MET A 346 -16.75 -17.98 -0.21
N ALA A 347 -17.39 -16.83 -0.03
CA ALA A 347 -18.85 -16.69 -0.07
C ALA A 347 -19.49 -17.23 -1.37
N GLN A 348 -18.74 -17.18 -2.47
CA GLN A 348 -19.17 -17.68 -3.77
C GLN A 348 -19.09 -19.23 -3.85
N SER A 349 -18.27 -19.88 -3.02
CA SER A 349 -18.06 -21.34 -3.01
C SER A 349 -19.02 -22.03 -2.05
N LYS A 350 -20.32 -21.96 -2.35
CA LYS A 350 -21.40 -22.49 -1.49
C LYS A 350 -21.22 -23.96 -1.06
N GLY A 351 -20.54 -24.77 -1.88
CA GLY A 351 -20.27 -26.16 -1.58
C GLY A 351 -19.36 -26.36 -0.36
N ILE A 352 -18.35 -25.50 -0.17
CA ILE A 352 -17.41 -25.55 0.94
C ILE A 352 -17.97 -24.80 2.16
N VAL A 353 -18.46 -23.58 1.96
CA VAL A 353 -18.94 -22.72 3.06
C VAL A 353 -20.02 -23.40 3.88
N ARG A 354 -20.93 -24.17 3.28
CA ARG A 354 -21.98 -24.91 4.02
C ARG A 354 -21.46 -25.98 4.98
N ARG A 355 -20.18 -26.37 4.86
CA ARG A 355 -19.54 -27.38 5.74
C ARG A 355 -18.77 -26.78 6.88
N PHE A 356 -18.54 -25.48 6.84
CA PHE A 356 -17.94 -24.72 7.92
C PHE A 356 -19.01 -24.00 8.75
N GLN A 357 -18.74 -23.88 10.04
CA GLN A 357 -19.50 -23.02 10.94
C GLN A 357 -18.70 -21.75 11.21
N GLN A 358 -19.23 -20.62 10.80
CA GLN A 358 -18.60 -19.33 11.02
C GLN A 358 -18.60 -18.95 12.50
N ILE A 359 -17.47 -18.42 12.96
CA ILE A 359 -17.23 -17.87 14.30
C ILE A 359 -16.55 -16.52 14.09
N ASP A 360 -17.24 -15.44 14.48
CA ASP A 360 -16.73 -14.09 14.34
C ASP A 360 -15.76 -13.77 15.48
N ILE A 361 -14.52 -13.42 15.11
CA ILE A 361 -13.48 -12.98 16.04
C ILE A 361 -13.34 -11.47 15.92
N LYS A 362 -13.96 -10.75 16.83
CA LYS A 362 -13.96 -9.28 16.82
C LYS A 362 -12.67 -8.72 17.42
N GLU A 363 -12.34 -7.48 17.06
CA GLU A 363 -11.28 -6.73 17.74
C GLU A 363 -11.62 -6.60 19.23
N PRO A 364 -10.69 -6.90 20.16
CA PRO A 364 -10.92 -6.74 21.59
C PRO A 364 -11.07 -5.27 21.96
N THR A 365 -11.81 -5.00 23.03
CA THR A 365 -11.88 -3.68 23.64
C THR A 365 -10.51 -3.27 24.20
N GLU A 366 -10.29 -1.98 24.44
CA GLU A 366 -9.03 -1.49 25.03
C GLU A 366 -8.76 -2.17 26.40
N GLU A 367 -9.81 -2.39 27.20
CA GLU A 367 -9.70 -3.02 28.51
C GLU A 367 -9.32 -4.51 28.42
N GLU A 368 -9.86 -5.23 27.44
CA GLU A 368 -9.47 -6.61 27.16
C GLU A 368 -8.03 -6.67 26.63
N ALA A 369 -7.65 -5.76 25.74
CA ALA A 369 -6.31 -5.67 25.22
C ALA A 369 -5.27 -5.36 26.30
N ILE A 370 -5.59 -4.50 27.30
CA ILE A 370 -4.73 -4.25 28.47
C ILE A 370 -4.50 -5.56 29.23
N LYS A 371 -5.56 -6.35 29.49
CA LYS A 371 -5.42 -7.64 30.18
C LYS A 371 -4.55 -8.62 29.38
N ILE A 372 -4.69 -8.61 28.05
CA ILE A 372 -3.85 -9.43 27.17
C ILE A 372 -2.37 -9.04 27.30
N LEU A 373 -2.04 -7.75 27.26
CA LEU A 373 -0.66 -7.29 27.43
C LEU A 373 -0.12 -7.58 28.83
N GLU A 374 -0.91 -7.39 29.88
CA GLU A 374 -0.54 -7.75 31.25
C GLU A 374 -0.21 -9.25 31.38
N GLY A 375 -0.97 -10.11 30.74
CA GLY A 375 -0.72 -11.55 30.73
C GLY A 375 0.49 -11.96 29.89
N LEU A 376 0.82 -11.21 28.83
CA LEU A 376 2.01 -11.45 28.01
C LEU A 376 3.28 -10.84 28.63
N GLN A 377 3.15 -9.92 29.58
CA GLN A 377 4.23 -9.16 30.19
C GLN A 377 5.39 -10.06 30.65
N TYR A 378 5.10 -11.19 31.30
CA TYR A 378 6.14 -12.06 31.84
C TYR A 378 7.06 -12.62 30.74
N LYS A 379 6.49 -13.02 29.59
CA LYS A 379 7.23 -13.56 28.45
C LYS A 379 8.17 -12.52 27.84
N TYR A 380 7.66 -11.31 27.60
CA TYR A 380 8.43 -10.21 27.04
C TYR A 380 9.46 -9.63 28.05
N ASN A 381 9.14 -9.62 29.36
CA ASN A 381 10.11 -9.29 30.41
C ASN A 381 11.33 -10.22 30.37
N LYS A 382 11.08 -11.52 30.16
CA LYS A 382 12.14 -12.52 30.08
C LYS A 382 12.94 -12.43 28.78
N PHE A 383 12.25 -12.18 27.67
CA PHE A 383 12.86 -12.14 26.34
C PHE A 383 13.83 -10.95 26.21
N HIS A 384 13.38 -9.74 26.53
CA HIS A 384 14.19 -8.51 26.41
C HIS A 384 14.99 -8.17 27.68
N ASN A 385 14.90 -8.98 28.73
CA ASN A 385 15.52 -8.70 30.02
C ASN A 385 15.18 -7.30 30.60
N VAL A 386 13.93 -6.87 30.43
CA VAL A 386 13.39 -5.59 30.89
C VAL A 386 12.21 -5.81 31.83
N THR A 387 11.68 -4.74 32.42
CA THR A 387 10.45 -4.78 33.21
C THR A 387 9.48 -3.73 32.68
N TYR A 388 8.34 -4.16 32.18
CA TYR A 388 7.29 -3.24 31.74
C TYR A 388 6.50 -2.74 32.94
N ARG A 389 6.26 -1.43 33.01
CA ARG A 389 5.37 -0.86 34.01
C ARG A 389 3.93 -0.97 33.55
N LYS A 390 3.00 -1.10 34.49
CA LYS A 390 1.56 -1.22 34.18
C LYS A 390 1.04 0.01 33.43
N ASP A 391 1.44 1.21 33.86
CA ASP A 391 1.10 2.47 33.18
C ASP A 391 1.63 2.55 31.74
N ALA A 392 2.74 1.90 31.44
CA ALA A 392 3.28 1.82 30.08
C ALA A 392 2.47 0.86 29.20
N LEU A 393 2.01 -0.28 29.72
CA LEU A 393 1.15 -1.22 29.00
C LEU A 393 -0.23 -0.62 28.70
N GLU A 394 -0.87 -0.01 29.70
CA GLU A 394 -2.13 0.72 29.49
C GLU A 394 -1.96 1.82 28.44
N TYR A 395 -0.88 2.57 28.51
CA TYR A 395 -0.59 3.62 27.54
C TYR A 395 -0.33 3.06 26.14
N ALA A 396 0.38 1.93 26.01
CA ALA A 396 0.64 1.28 24.72
C ALA A 396 -0.67 0.89 24.02
N VAL A 397 -1.65 0.34 24.76
CA VAL A 397 -2.95 0.00 24.19
C VAL A 397 -3.73 1.24 23.74
N ARG A 398 -3.92 2.21 24.66
CA ARG A 398 -4.70 3.41 24.35
C ARG A 398 -4.08 4.26 23.23
N ALA A 399 -2.76 4.41 23.25
CA ALA A 399 -2.06 5.17 22.23
C ALA A 399 -2.04 4.44 20.89
N SER A 400 -1.86 3.11 20.84
CA SER A 400 -2.00 2.35 19.59
C SER A 400 -3.42 2.41 19.02
N ALA A 401 -4.45 2.35 19.87
CA ALA A 401 -5.84 2.52 19.45
C ALA A 401 -6.10 3.89 18.83
N LYS A 402 -5.49 4.95 19.41
CA LYS A 402 -5.67 6.32 18.96
C LYS A 402 -4.88 6.68 17.70
N TYR A 403 -3.63 6.20 17.58
CA TYR A 403 -2.69 6.66 16.53
C TYR A 403 -2.41 5.64 15.44
N ILE A 404 -2.68 4.34 15.65
CA ILE A 404 -2.47 3.28 14.66
C ILE A 404 -3.84 2.76 14.22
N SER A 405 -4.33 3.23 13.06
CA SER A 405 -5.65 2.91 12.53
C SER A 405 -5.66 1.76 11.51
N ASN A 406 -4.49 1.40 10.95
CA ASN A 406 -4.36 0.38 9.90
C ASN A 406 -4.21 -1.05 10.42
N ARG A 407 -4.17 -1.25 11.73
CA ARG A 407 -4.06 -2.55 12.41
C ARG A 407 -5.04 -2.63 13.57
N CYS A 408 -5.40 -3.86 13.95
CA CYS A 408 -6.31 -4.12 15.05
C CYS A 408 -5.57 -4.41 16.37
N LEU A 409 -6.26 -4.18 17.49
CA LEU A 409 -5.86 -4.69 18.78
C LEU A 409 -6.04 -6.24 18.80
N PRO A 410 -5.23 -6.99 19.58
CA PRO A 410 -4.13 -6.54 20.42
C PRO A 410 -2.79 -6.39 19.68
N ASP A 411 -2.69 -6.83 18.42
CA ASP A 411 -1.45 -6.94 17.63
C ASP A 411 -0.63 -5.63 17.63
N LYS A 412 -1.26 -4.50 17.27
CA LYS A 412 -0.60 -3.19 17.25
C LYS A 412 -0.06 -2.74 18.61
N ALA A 413 -0.65 -3.17 19.71
CA ALA A 413 -0.17 -2.85 21.07
C ALA A 413 0.94 -3.80 21.52
N ILE A 414 0.88 -5.06 21.08
CA ILE A 414 1.94 -6.05 21.30
C ILE A 414 3.20 -5.63 20.54
N ASP A 415 3.09 -5.19 19.29
CA ASP A 415 4.22 -4.66 18.52
C ASP A 415 4.91 -3.50 19.23
N LEU A 416 4.13 -2.53 19.76
CA LEU A 416 4.71 -1.42 20.52
C LEU A 416 5.42 -1.87 21.80
N MET A 417 4.87 -2.88 22.46
CA MET A 417 5.48 -3.48 23.65
C MET A 417 6.80 -4.15 23.29
N ASP A 418 6.82 -4.93 22.23
CA ASP A 418 7.99 -5.66 21.74
C ASP A 418 9.11 -4.67 21.30
N GLU A 419 8.74 -3.67 20.50
CA GLU A 419 9.68 -2.64 20.04
C GLU A 419 10.25 -1.80 21.20
N ALA A 420 9.46 -1.58 22.27
CA ALA A 420 9.93 -0.90 23.47
C ALA A 420 10.97 -1.73 24.24
N GLY A 421 10.79 -3.04 24.28
CA GLY A 421 11.78 -3.95 24.85
C GLY A 421 13.07 -3.93 24.05
N ALA A 422 12.96 -4.10 22.73
CA ALA A 422 14.09 -4.07 21.80
C ALA A 422 14.85 -2.73 21.83
N TYR A 423 14.12 -1.61 21.94
CA TYR A 423 14.75 -0.28 22.06
C TYR A 423 15.66 -0.18 23.28
N LEU A 424 15.24 -0.69 24.45
CA LEU A 424 16.06 -0.68 25.66
C LEU A 424 17.22 -1.69 25.62
N GLU A 425 17.09 -2.75 24.87
CA GLU A 425 18.17 -3.71 24.62
C GLU A 425 19.30 -3.07 23.79
N VAL A 426 18.94 -2.31 22.75
CA VAL A 426 19.90 -1.57 21.91
C VAL A 426 20.49 -0.35 22.62
N HIS A 427 19.72 0.29 23.53
CA HIS A 427 20.12 1.50 24.25
C HIS A 427 20.09 1.25 25.78
N PRO A 428 21.00 0.42 26.31
CA PRO A 428 20.99 0.08 27.71
C PRO A 428 21.27 1.33 28.58
N VAL A 429 20.46 1.49 29.62
CA VAL A 429 20.71 2.54 30.65
C VAL A 429 21.93 2.11 31.47
N GLU A 430 22.93 2.98 31.62
CA GLU A 430 24.22 2.71 32.25
C GLU A 430 24.16 2.30 33.74
N SER A 431 22.99 2.05 34.31
CA SER A 431 22.82 1.59 35.68
C SER A 431 22.70 0.06 35.74
N ARG A 432 23.39 -0.57 36.70
CA ARG A 432 23.36 -2.02 36.99
C ARG A 432 21.98 -2.57 37.42
N GLN A 433 20.91 -1.81 37.30
CA GLN A 433 19.52 -2.21 37.60
C GLN A 433 18.79 -2.56 36.32
N ARG A 434 17.82 -3.48 36.41
CA ARG A 434 16.92 -3.84 35.30
C ARG A 434 16.31 -2.59 34.65
N SER A 435 16.37 -2.52 33.35
CA SER A 435 15.76 -1.41 32.59
C SER A 435 14.25 -1.49 32.67
N TYR A 436 13.59 -0.36 32.93
CA TYR A 436 12.13 -0.27 33.00
C TYR A 436 11.59 0.38 31.75
N VAL A 437 10.65 -0.31 31.09
CA VAL A 437 9.84 0.30 30.03
C VAL A 437 8.81 1.22 30.68
N THR A 438 8.90 2.50 30.37
CA THR A 438 8.04 3.55 30.90
C THR A 438 7.16 4.15 29.80
N LYS A 439 6.11 4.89 30.18
CA LYS A 439 5.24 5.64 29.25
C LYS A 439 6.07 6.50 28.27
N SER A 440 7.16 7.13 28.74
CA SER A 440 8.00 7.98 27.90
C SER A 440 8.74 7.22 26.79
N ILE A 441 9.10 5.96 27.02
CA ILE A 441 9.73 5.11 25.99
C ILE A 441 8.71 4.73 24.94
N ILE A 442 7.50 4.29 25.33
CA ILE A 442 6.40 4.02 24.40
C ILE A 442 6.08 5.26 23.54
N GLN A 443 6.07 6.46 24.15
CA GLN A 443 5.88 7.71 23.41
C GLN A 443 6.97 7.93 22.36
N GLN A 444 8.25 7.74 22.71
CA GLN A 444 9.36 7.89 21.76
C GLN A 444 9.25 6.93 20.58
N ILE A 445 8.81 5.71 20.82
CA ILE A 445 8.62 4.71 19.76
C ILE A 445 7.47 5.10 18.86
N LEU A 446 6.32 5.47 19.43
CA LEU A 446 5.17 5.94 18.66
C LEU A 446 5.51 7.14 17.76
N ILE A 447 6.32 8.08 18.25
CA ILE A 447 6.82 9.19 17.45
C ILE A 447 7.59 8.69 16.23
N LYS A 448 8.43 7.66 16.40
CA LYS A 448 9.22 7.08 15.30
C LYS A 448 8.34 6.28 14.33
N VAL A 449 7.46 5.43 14.86
CA VAL A 449 6.60 4.53 14.07
C VAL A 449 5.53 5.30 13.30
N CYS A 450 4.81 6.20 13.99
CA CYS A 450 3.71 6.97 13.39
C CYS A 450 4.17 8.28 12.75
N LYS A 451 5.49 8.60 12.82
CA LYS A 451 6.08 9.87 12.32
C LYS A 451 5.36 11.12 12.82
N ILE A 452 4.86 11.06 14.06
CA ILE A 452 4.20 12.17 14.73
C ILE A 452 5.27 13.03 15.38
N ASP A 453 5.14 14.37 15.34
CA ASP A 453 6.07 15.24 16.03
C ASP A 453 5.97 15.03 17.55
N ALA A 454 7.12 14.99 18.23
CA ALA A 454 7.22 14.85 19.68
C ALA A 454 6.40 15.92 20.45
N ALA A 455 6.23 17.09 19.86
CA ALA A 455 5.41 18.16 20.39
C ALA A 455 3.90 17.82 20.40
N ALA A 456 3.44 17.05 19.42
CA ALA A 456 2.03 16.63 19.31
C ALA A 456 1.65 15.54 20.32
N MET A 457 2.63 14.76 20.77
CA MET A 457 2.42 13.68 21.76
C MET A 457 2.58 14.10 23.22
N LYS A 458 3.14 15.27 23.48
CA LYS A 458 3.17 15.86 24.84
C LYS A 458 1.79 16.39 25.18
N ASP A 459 0.84 15.50 25.40
CA ASP A 459 -0.57 15.79 25.76
C ASP A 459 -0.73 16.63 27.05
N GLU A 460 0.33 16.89 27.76
CA GLU A 460 0.31 17.63 29.04
C GLU A 460 0.79 19.10 28.92
N ASN A 461 1.18 19.56 27.72
CA ASN A 461 1.56 20.97 27.58
C ASN A 461 0.35 21.84 27.20
N ASN A 462 -0.54 22.06 28.19
CA ASN A 462 -1.54 23.15 28.12
C ASN A 462 -0.87 24.50 27.81
N ASP A 463 0.39 24.70 28.18
CA ASP A 463 1.18 25.88 27.86
C ASP A 463 1.47 26.04 26.36
N ALA A 464 1.68 24.95 25.64
CA ALA A 464 1.88 24.99 24.19
C ALA A 464 0.58 25.35 23.44
N LEU A 465 -0.57 24.88 23.91
CA LEU A 465 -1.88 25.26 23.38
C LEU A 465 -2.25 26.67 23.78
N ALA A 466 -1.95 27.12 24.99
CA ALA A 466 -2.18 28.50 25.44
C ALA A 466 -1.44 29.54 24.57
N THR A 467 -0.24 29.20 24.09
CA THR A 467 0.57 30.07 23.22
C THR A 467 0.29 29.91 21.73
N LEU A 468 -0.50 28.90 21.32
CA LEU A 468 -0.80 28.59 19.91
C LEU A 468 -1.35 29.80 19.16
N ARG A 469 -2.31 30.50 19.76
CA ARG A 469 -2.90 31.73 19.20
C ARG A 469 -1.81 32.74 18.83
N GLN A 470 -0.95 33.08 19.77
CA GLN A 470 0.10 34.08 19.56
C GLN A 470 1.09 33.65 18.49
N ARG A 471 1.52 32.39 18.52
CA ARG A 471 2.47 31.84 17.53
C ARG A 471 1.92 31.86 16.11
N ILE A 472 0.61 31.71 15.93
CA ILE A 472 -0.04 31.84 14.60
C ILE A 472 -0.15 33.32 14.22
N LEU A 473 -0.57 34.21 15.15
CA LEU A 473 -0.70 35.64 14.90
C LEU A 473 0.62 36.34 14.56
N ASP A 474 1.74 35.86 15.13
CA ASP A 474 3.07 36.35 14.76
C ASP A 474 3.43 36.10 13.29
N LYS A 475 2.72 35.17 12.63
CA LYS A 475 2.96 34.78 11.26
C LYS A 475 1.82 35.13 10.30
N ILE A 476 0.62 35.38 10.81
CA ILE A 476 -0.59 35.73 10.07
C ILE A 476 -1.04 37.09 10.52
N TYR A 477 -1.23 38.03 9.59
CA TYR A 477 -1.52 39.41 9.91
C TYR A 477 -2.97 39.76 9.56
N GLY A 478 -3.66 40.48 10.46
CA GLY A 478 -4.98 41.05 10.25
C GLY A 478 -6.13 40.07 10.15
N GLN A 479 -5.91 38.83 10.54
CA GLN A 479 -6.93 37.78 10.56
C GLN A 479 -7.21 37.26 11.98
N ASP A 480 -7.11 38.13 12.97
CA ASP A 480 -7.19 37.79 14.41
C ASP A 480 -8.45 36.96 14.71
N LYS A 481 -9.64 37.44 14.27
CA LYS A 481 -10.92 36.73 14.50
C LYS A 481 -10.97 35.34 13.85
N ALA A 482 -10.34 35.20 12.68
CA ALA A 482 -10.28 33.90 12.00
C ALA A 482 -9.38 32.93 12.76
N VAL A 483 -8.22 33.43 13.22
CA VAL A 483 -7.29 32.65 14.03
C VAL A 483 -7.92 32.24 15.37
N ASP A 484 -8.65 33.16 16.03
CA ASP A 484 -9.36 32.89 17.29
C ASP A 484 -10.32 31.70 17.14
N LYS A 485 -11.18 31.72 16.13
CA LYS A 485 -12.12 30.63 15.88
C LYS A 485 -11.43 29.29 15.58
N VAL A 486 -10.35 29.32 14.80
CA VAL A 486 -9.58 28.10 14.49
C VAL A 486 -8.93 27.51 15.74
N VAL A 487 -8.32 28.37 16.57
CA VAL A 487 -7.68 27.95 17.81
C VAL A 487 -8.72 27.44 18.81
N GLU A 488 -9.87 28.12 18.95
CA GLU A 488 -10.98 27.69 19.79
C GLU A 488 -11.49 26.28 19.42
N ALA A 489 -11.72 26.02 18.12
CA ALA A 489 -12.14 24.71 17.62
C ALA A 489 -11.11 23.62 17.94
N VAL A 490 -9.82 23.91 17.79
CA VAL A 490 -8.74 22.99 18.13
C VAL A 490 -8.67 22.74 19.65
N MET A 491 -8.85 23.77 20.47
CA MET A 491 -8.87 23.65 21.91
C MET A 491 -10.05 22.81 22.41
N MET A 492 -11.25 22.99 21.84
CA MET A 492 -12.43 22.17 22.17
C MET A 492 -12.17 20.69 21.86
N ALA A 493 -11.58 20.41 20.70
CA ALA A 493 -11.25 19.05 20.30
C ALA A 493 -10.20 18.42 21.22
N LYS A 494 -9.15 19.17 21.57
CA LYS A 494 -8.10 18.70 22.49
C LYS A 494 -8.58 18.52 23.93
N ALA A 495 -9.58 19.28 24.34
CA ALA A 495 -10.24 19.13 25.65
C ALA A 495 -11.19 17.92 25.71
N GLY A 496 -11.38 17.17 24.60
CA GLY A 496 -12.29 16.04 24.56
C GLY A 496 -13.79 16.44 24.65
N LEU A 497 -14.12 17.67 24.26
CA LEU A 497 -15.49 18.19 24.27
C LEU A 497 -16.23 18.00 22.94
N THR A 498 -15.58 17.34 21.98
CA THR A 498 -16.17 16.94 20.69
C THR A 498 -16.61 15.49 20.71
N ASP A 499 -17.56 15.12 19.87
CA ASP A 499 -18.04 13.74 19.75
C ASP A 499 -16.92 12.84 19.22
N ASP A 500 -16.72 11.67 19.83
CA ASP A 500 -15.65 10.72 19.48
C ASP A 500 -15.78 10.14 18.05
N ASP A 501 -16.99 10.15 17.49
CA ASP A 501 -17.29 9.66 16.15
C ASP A 501 -17.19 10.73 15.06
N LYS A 502 -16.67 11.92 15.37
CA LYS A 502 -16.50 13.03 14.42
C LYS A 502 -15.03 13.42 14.25
N PRO A 503 -14.65 14.08 13.13
CA PRO A 503 -13.34 14.70 13.00
C PRO A 503 -13.09 15.70 14.12
N LEU A 504 -11.81 15.94 14.47
CA LEU A 504 -11.42 16.89 15.51
C LEU A 504 -12.08 18.27 15.30
N ALA A 505 -12.07 18.76 14.07
CA ALA A 505 -12.80 19.96 13.68
C ALA A 505 -13.11 19.91 12.18
N SER A 506 -14.24 20.44 11.77
CA SER A 506 -14.64 20.60 10.36
C SER A 506 -14.93 22.07 10.10
N LEU A 507 -13.97 22.79 9.50
CA LEU A 507 -13.99 24.23 9.34
C LEU A 507 -14.15 24.63 7.88
N LEU A 508 -15.03 25.60 7.59
CA LEU A 508 -15.15 26.21 6.27
C LEU A 508 -14.55 27.64 6.31
N PHE A 509 -13.46 27.85 5.60
CA PHE A 509 -12.79 29.15 5.46
C PHE A 509 -13.38 29.92 4.29
N VAL A 510 -14.02 31.02 4.57
CA VAL A 510 -14.72 31.85 3.60
C VAL A 510 -14.04 33.23 3.48
N GLY A 511 -13.74 33.66 2.26
CA GLY A 511 -13.13 34.95 2.06
C GLY A 511 -12.51 35.12 0.66
N PRO A 512 -12.02 36.33 0.33
CA PRO A 512 -11.46 36.60 -0.98
C PRO A 512 -10.19 35.81 -1.27
N THR A 513 -9.85 35.72 -2.55
CA THR A 513 -8.61 35.13 -2.98
C THR A 513 -7.41 35.90 -2.42
N GLY A 514 -6.41 35.20 -1.89
CA GLY A 514 -5.23 35.85 -1.31
C GLY A 514 -5.39 36.39 0.11
N ALA A 515 -6.55 36.20 0.78
CA ALA A 515 -6.76 36.60 2.18
C ALA A 515 -5.97 35.78 3.23
N GLY A 516 -5.29 34.72 2.81
CA GLY A 516 -4.45 33.92 3.71
C GLY A 516 -5.07 32.62 4.19
N LYS A 517 -6.21 32.17 3.67
CA LYS A 517 -6.91 30.94 4.06
C LYS A 517 -5.99 29.70 4.10
N THR A 518 -5.33 29.41 2.99
CA THR A 518 -4.38 28.29 2.86
C THR A 518 -3.15 28.46 3.77
N GLU A 519 -2.72 29.69 4.02
CA GLU A 519 -1.57 29.98 4.89
C GLU A 519 -1.90 29.73 6.36
N VAL A 520 -3.12 30.05 6.82
CA VAL A 520 -3.59 29.71 8.18
C VAL A 520 -3.59 28.22 8.39
N ALA A 521 -4.11 27.42 7.45
CA ALA A 521 -4.09 25.96 7.53
C ALA A 521 -2.65 25.41 7.60
N ARG A 522 -1.72 25.98 6.79
CA ARG A 522 -0.31 25.59 6.80
C ARG A 522 0.38 25.92 8.12
N GLN A 523 0.13 27.12 8.65
CA GLN A 523 0.72 27.52 9.93
C GLN A 523 0.14 26.71 11.09
N LEU A 524 -1.16 26.42 11.08
CA LEU A 524 -1.80 25.55 12.06
C LEU A 524 -1.15 24.17 12.08
N ALA A 525 -1.01 23.53 10.92
CA ALA A 525 -0.35 22.22 10.82
C ALA A 525 1.08 22.26 11.38
N LYS A 526 1.84 23.29 11.01
CA LYS A 526 3.22 23.49 11.48
C LYS A 526 3.31 23.70 12.99
N GLU A 527 2.41 24.52 13.57
CA GLU A 527 2.43 24.82 15.01
C GLU A 527 1.93 23.66 15.88
N LEU A 528 1.07 22.82 15.31
CA LEU A 528 0.62 21.57 15.94
C LEU A 528 1.61 20.40 15.73
N GLY A 529 2.63 20.56 14.87
CA GLY A 529 3.58 19.49 14.56
C GLY A 529 2.95 18.32 13.79
N ILE A 530 1.91 18.58 12.99
CA ILE A 530 1.21 17.56 12.18
C ILE A 530 1.31 17.88 10.70
N GLU A 531 1.14 16.87 9.85
CA GLU A 531 1.27 17.02 8.40
C GLU A 531 0.07 17.77 7.80
N LEU A 532 0.34 18.54 6.74
CA LEU A 532 -0.70 19.18 5.92
C LEU A 532 -0.92 18.39 4.64
N VAL A 533 -2.05 17.69 4.57
CA VAL A 533 -2.51 16.99 3.37
C VAL A 533 -3.42 17.94 2.58
N ARG A 534 -3.08 18.22 1.33
CA ARG A 534 -3.82 19.18 0.51
C ARG A 534 -4.35 18.55 -0.76
N PHE A 535 -5.64 18.80 -1.05
CA PHE A 535 -6.28 18.52 -2.33
C PHE A 535 -6.88 19.80 -2.91
N ASP A 536 -6.64 20.04 -4.20
CA ASP A 536 -7.25 21.14 -4.94
C ASP A 536 -8.53 20.64 -5.62
N MET A 537 -9.67 21.11 -5.15
CA MET A 537 -10.97 20.64 -5.62
C MET A 537 -11.29 21.07 -7.06
N SER A 538 -10.52 21.98 -7.64
CA SER A 538 -10.63 22.31 -9.06
C SER A 538 -10.23 21.16 -9.99
N GLU A 539 -9.45 20.17 -9.49
CA GLU A 539 -9.11 18.96 -10.23
C GLU A 539 -10.24 17.90 -10.20
N TYR A 540 -11.23 18.08 -9.32
CA TYR A 540 -12.30 17.12 -9.06
C TYR A 540 -13.69 17.66 -9.42
N THR A 541 -13.77 18.34 -10.55
CA THR A 541 -15.01 18.96 -11.07
C THR A 541 -15.92 17.95 -11.79
N GLU A 542 -15.36 16.87 -12.30
CA GLU A 542 -16.08 15.87 -13.09
C GLU A 542 -16.27 14.56 -12.31
N LYS A 543 -17.37 13.86 -12.61
CA LYS A 543 -17.75 12.62 -11.89
C LYS A 543 -16.65 11.55 -11.93
N HIS A 544 -15.95 11.38 -13.05
CA HIS A 544 -14.88 10.39 -13.16
C HIS A 544 -13.66 10.74 -12.33
N THR A 545 -13.41 12.03 -12.03
CA THR A 545 -12.29 12.44 -11.17
C THR A 545 -12.58 12.17 -9.69
N VAL A 546 -13.86 12.14 -9.28
CA VAL A 546 -14.27 11.77 -7.91
C VAL A 546 -13.86 10.33 -7.59
N ALA A 547 -13.94 9.43 -8.59
CA ALA A 547 -13.49 8.05 -8.42
C ALA A 547 -12.01 7.94 -8.04
N LYS A 548 -11.17 8.89 -8.40
CA LYS A 548 -9.76 8.92 -7.98
C LYS A 548 -9.60 9.19 -6.48
N LEU A 549 -10.54 9.89 -5.83
CA LEU A 549 -10.46 10.18 -4.39
C LEU A 549 -10.81 8.97 -3.52
N ILE A 550 -11.78 8.15 -3.95
CA ILE A 550 -12.31 7.01 -3.17
C ILE A 550 -12.05 5.64 -3.84
N GLY A 551 -11.36 5.63 -4.97
CA GLY A 551 -11.12 4.44 -5.80
C GLY A 551 -12.17 4.26 -6.90
N SER A 552 -11.79 3.56 -7.98
CA SER A 552 -12.71 3.22 -9.08
C SER A 552 -13.61 2.04 -8.69
N PRO A 553 -14.88 2.00 -9.13
CA PRO A 553 -15.74 0.83 -8.93
C PRO A 553 -15.17 -0.42 -9.61
N ALA A 554 -15.53 -1.60 -9.11
CA ALA A 554 -15.14 -2.87 -9.68
C ALA A 554 -15.55 -2.96 -11.18
N GLY A 555 -14.60 -3.36 -12.03
CA GLY A 555 -14.80 -3.48 -13.49
C GLY A 555 -14.36 -2.24 -14.29
N TYR A 556 -13.89 -1.17 -13.66
CA TYR A 556 -13.30 0.00 -14.34
C TYR A 556 -11.78 -0.02 -14.26
N VAL A 557 -11.12 0.55 -15.28
CA VAL A 557 -9.66 0.70 -15.32
C VAL A 557 -9.20 1.51 -14.09
N GLY A 558 -8.19 1.00 -13.35
CA GLY A 558 -7.70 1.61 -12.11
C GLY A 558 -8.45 1.17 -10.84
N TYR A 559 -9.26 0.08 -10.89
CA TYR A 559 -9.86 -0.50 -9.68
C TYR A 559 -8.82 -0.98 -8.67
N GLU A 560 -7.65 -1.43 -9.15
CA GLU A 560 -6.54 -1.85 -8.28
C GLU A 560 -5.84 -0.68 -7.58
N ASP A 561 -6.01 0.55 -8.06
CA ASP A 561 -5.53 1.74 -7.40
C ASP A 561 -6.52 2.13 -6.28
N GLY A 562 -6.00 2.33 -5.06
CA GLY A 562 -6.81 2.82 -3.92
C GLY A 562 -7.33 4.24 -4.15
N GLY A 563 -8.17 4.74 -3.26
CA GLY A 563 -8.61 6.13 -3.28
C GLY A 563 -7.51 7.06 -2.76
N LEU A 564 -7.15 8.09 -3.53
CA LEU A 564 -6.09 9.05 -3.14
C LEU A 564 -6.34 9.69 -1.77
N LEU A 565 -7.60 10.03 -1.45
CA LEU A 565 -7.98 10.62 -0.18
C LEU A 565 -7.87 9.60 0.96
N THR A 566 -8.41 8.41 0.77
CA THR A 566 -8.39 7.35 1.78
C THR A 566 -6.98 6.86 2.04
N ASP A 567 -6.14 6.74 1.01
CA ASP A 567 -4.73 6.35 1.13
C ASP A 567 -3.90 7.41 1.86
N ALA A 568 -4.12 8.69 1.55
CA ALA A 568 -3.43 9.78 2.23
C ALA A 568 -3.74 9.80 3.73
N ILE A 569 -5.01 9.61 4.11
CA ILE A 569 -5.42 9.59 5.52
C ILE A 569 -4.93 8.32 6.23
N ARG A 570 -4.92 7.16 5.57
CA ARG A 570 -4.32 5.95 6.15
C ARG A 570 -2.83 6.09 6.43
N LYS A 571 -2.10 6.78 5.54
CA LYS A 571 -0.67 7.07 5.73
C LYS A 571 -0.41 8.09 6.83
N THR A 572 -1.30 9.07 6.96
CA THR A 572 -1.18 10.19 7.92
C THR A 572 -2.50 10.42 8.63
N PRO A 573 -2.88 9.55 9.58
CA PRO A 573 -4.18 9.64 10.26
C PRO A 573 -4.31 10.86 11.18
N ASN A 574 -3.19 11.49 11.55
CA ASN A 574 -3.16 12.71 12.35
C ASN A 574 -2.63 13.87 11.49
N CYS A 575 -3.51 14.58 10.84
CA CYS A 575 -3.15 15.63 9.88
C CYS A 575 -4.17 16.77 9.83
N VAL A 576 -3.75 17.88 9.22
CA VAL A 576 -4.68 18.90 8.72
C VAL A 576 -5.01 18.55 7.28
N LEU A 577 -6.25 18.17 7.00
CA LEU A 577 -6.74 17.93 5.65
C LEU A 577 -7.30 19.24 5.08
N LEU A 578 -6.65 19.76 4.07
CA LEU A 578 -7.07 20.97 3.38
C LEU A 578 -7.68 20.65 2.01
N LEU A 579 -8.97 20.93 1.86
CA LEU A 579 -9.69 20.89 0.58
C LEU A 579 -9.82 22.32 0.04
N ASP A 580 -8.99 22.65 -0.93
CA ASP A 580 -8.94 24.03 -1.47
C ASP A 580 -10.00 24.21 -2.56
N GLU A 581 -10.70 25.37 -2.57
CA GLU A 581 -11.74 25.76 -3.53
C GLU A 581 -12.90 24.76 -3.63
N ILE A 582 -13.48 24.39 -2.48
CA ILE A 582 -14.53 23.35 -2.36
C ILE A 582 -15.77 23.63 -3.23
N GLU A 583 -16.08 24.89 -3.53
CA GLU A 583 -17.20 25.28 -4.40
C GLU A 583 -17.05 24.79 -5.85
N LYS A 584 -15.86 24.40 -6.27
CA LYS A 584 -15.60 23.84 -7.61
C LYS A 584 -15.80 22.34 -7.69
N ALA A 585 -15.87 21.68 -6.55
CA ALA A 585 -15.99 20.24 -6.46
C ALA A 585 -17.29 19.71 -7.07
N HIS A 586 -17.24 18.52 -7.64
CA HIS A 586 -18.45 17.82 -8.07
C HIS A 586 -19.38 17.52 -6.89
N SER A 587 -20.70 17.49 -7.13
CA SER A 587 -21.71 17.28 -6.08
C SER A 587 -21.51 16.01 -5.24
N ASP A 588 -20.95 14.95 -5.81
CA ASP A 588 -20.72 13.69 -5.11
C ASP A 588 -19.66 13.82 -4.00
N ILE A 589 -18.73 14.77 -4.13
CA ILE A 589 -17.72 15.03 -3.07
C ILE A 589 -18.39 15.55 -1.80
N TYR A 590 -19.44 16.34 -1.91
CA TYR A 590 -20.19 16.78 -0.73
C TYR A 590 -20.83 15.59 0.01
N ASN A 591 -21.34 14.60 -0.71
CA ASN A 591 -21.91 13.39 -0.09
C ASN A 591 -20.84 12.59 0.65
N ILE A 592 -19.62 12.48 0.10
CA ILE A 592 -18.47 11.86 0.75
C ILE A 592 -18.09 12.62 2.03
N LEU A 593 -18.04 13.96 1.94
CA LEU A 593 -17.69 14.79 3.09
C LEU A 593 -18.76 14.77 4.19
N LEU A 594 -20.05 14.64 3.84
CA LEU A 594 -21.11 14.42 4.82
C LEU A 594 -20.86 13.16 5.63
N GLN A 595 -20.50 12.06 4.97
CA GLN A 595 -20.17 10.81 5.66
C GLN A 595 -18.95 10.97 6.57
N VAL A 596 -17.90 11.66 6.11
CA VAL A 596 -16.71 11.95 6.92
C VAL A 596 -17.04 12.79 8.13
N MET A 597 -17.86 13.85 7.99
CA MET A 597 -18.24 14.73 9.09
C MET A 597 -19.17 14.10 10.10
N ASP A 598 -19.99 13.11 9.69
CA ASP A 598 -20.95 12.43 10.59
C ASP A 598 -20.32 11.25 11.34
N TYR A 599 -19.44 10.50 10.70
CA TYR A 599 -18.93 9.21 11.23
C TYR A 599 -17.41 9.15 11.34
N ALA A 600 -16.69 10.18 10.95
CA ALA A 600 -15.23 10.23 10.86
C ALA A 600 -14.61 8.99 10.19
N ARG A 601 -15.32 8.36 9.28
CA ARG A 601 -14.88 7.15 8.56
C ARG A 601 -15.31 7.23 7.11
N LEU A 602 -14.41 6.80 6.24
CA LEU A 602 -14.68 6.67 4.81
C LEU A 602 -14.17 5.30 4.34
N THR A 603 -15.03 4.55 3.67
CA THR A 603 -14.67 3.27 3.07
C THR A 603 -14.43 3.48 1.59
N ASP A 604 -13.27 3.05 1.10
CA ASP A 604 -12.97 3.08 -0.33
C ASP A 604 -13.68 1.95 -1.09
N ASN A 605 -13.58 1.98 -2.41
CA ASN A 605 -14.21 0.98 -3.26
C ASN A 605 -13.56 -0.42 -3.15
N LYS A 606 -12.41 -0.54 -2.49
CA LYS A 606 -11.79 -1.81 -2.11
C LYS A 606 -12.29 -2.36 -0.77
N GLY A 607 -13.19 -1.66 -0.08
CA GLY A 607 -13.68 -2.03 1.25
C GLY A 607 -12.77 -1.57 2.40
N GLN A 608 -11.64 -0.93 2.11
CA GLN A 608 -10.71 -0.47 3.13
C GLN A 608 -11.19 0.83 3.78
N LYS A 609 -11.11 0.92 5.10
CA LYS A 609 -11.59 2.05 5.87
C LYS A 609 -10.46 3.04 6.16
N ALA A 610 -10.73 4.32 6.00
CA ALA A 610 -9.89 5.43 6.45
C ALA A 610 -10.55 6.12 7.65
N ASP A 611 -9.79 6.38 8.71
CA ASP A 611 -10.24 6.98 9.96
C ASP A 611 -9.89 8.47 10.01
N PHE A 612 -10.89 9.32 10.17
CA PHE A 612 -10.76 10.78 10.22
C PHE A 612 -10.92 11.37 11.62
N ARG A 613 -11.04 10.55 12.68
CA ARG A 613 -11.23 11.04 14.06
C ARG A 613 -10.13 11.98 14.54
N ASN A 614 -8.90 11.79 14.08
CA ASN A 614 -7.75 12.64 14.42
C ASN A 614 -7.43 13.68 13.34
N VAL A 615 -8.34 13.92 12.38
CA VAL A 615 -8.14 14.87 11.27
C VAL A 615 -8.80 16.20 11.60
N ILE A 616 -8.09 17.30 11.34
CA ILE A 616 -8.66 18.65 11.28
C ILE A 616 -9.00 18.92 9.82
N LEU A 617 -10.29 18.87 9.49
CA LEU A 617 -10.80 19.12 8.14
C LEU A 617 -10.98 20.61 7.92
N ILE A 618 -10.24 21.17 6.98
CA ILE A 618 -10.35 22.57 6.56
C ILE A 618 -10.74 22.62 5.09
N MET A 619 -11.82 23.30 4.80
CA MET A 619 -12.30 23.53 3.44
C MET A 619 -12.18 25.03 3.14
N THR A 620 -11.68 25.43 1.98
CA THR A 620 -11.65 26.84 1.62
C THR A 620 -12.66 27.15 0.52
N SER A 621 -13.26 28.32 0.60
CA SER A 621 -14.18 28.80 -0.43
C SER A 621 -13.96 30.28 -0.73
N ASN A 622 -14.08 30.63 -2.02
CA ASN A 622 -14.14 32.00 -2.50
C ASN A 622 -15.58 32.43 -2.77
N ALA A 623 -16.57 31.59 -2.50
CA ALA A 623 -17.99 31.90 -2.71
C ALA A 623 -18.39 33.14 -1.88
N GLY A 624 -19.10 34.04 -2.51
CA GLY A 624 -19.56 35.29 -1.87
C GLY A 624 -18.58 36.47 -1.90
N ALA A 625 -17.28 36.24 -2.16
CA ALA A 625 -16.30 37.31 -2.20
C ALA A 625 -16.60 38.38 -3.28
N GLN A 626 -17.09 37.97 -4.46
CA GLN A 626 -17.47 38.86 -5.54
C GLN A 626 -18.75 39.65 -5.25
N TYR A 627 -19.69 39.06 -4.52
CA TYR A 627 -20.96 39.71 -4.17
C TYR A 627 -20.82 40.72 -3.04
N ALA A 628 -19.90 40.48 -2.12
CA ALA A 628 -19.61 41.42 -1.04
C ALA A 628 -19.06 42.78 -1.53
N SER A 629 -18.41 42.80 -2.71
CA SER A 629 -17.96 44.01 -3.35
C SER A 629 -19.12 44.82 -4.04
N ARG A 630 -20.19 44.12 -4.46
CA ARG A 630 -21.36 44.74 -5.11
C ARG A 630 -22.42 45.21 -4.10
N ALA A 631 -22.51 44.60 -2.92
CA ALA A 631 -23.47 44.96 -1.89
C ALA A 631 -23.24 46.36 -1.27
N SER A 632 -22.05 46.96 -1.47
CA SER A 632 -21.76 48.31 -0.99
C SER A 632 -22.38 49.45 -1.84
N VAL A 633 -23.10 49.14 -2.93
CA VAL A 633 -23.58 50.13 -3.91
C VAL A 633 -25.12 50.32 -3.91
N GLY A 634 -25.86 49.63 -3.06
CA GLY A 634 -27.32 49.78 -3.06
C GLY A 634 -28.02 49.34 -1.79
N PHE A 635 -28.75 50.30 -1.20
CA PHE A 635 -29.83 50.18 -0.19
C PHE A 635 -29.49 49.78 1.25
N ASN A 636 -29.69 50.76 2.14
CA ASN A 636 -30.14 50.69 3.53
C ASN A 636 -29.83 49.44 4.35
N GLY A 637 -28.89 49.58 5.27
CA GLY A 637 -28.72 48.71 6.40
C GLY A 637 -27.28 48.27 6.59
N ASN A 638 -26.77 48.44 7.79
CA ASN A 638 -25.45 48.05 8.28
C ASN A 638 -25.22 46.51 8.27
N VAL A 639 -25.37 45.85 7.12
CA VAL A 639 -24.98 44.46 7.00
C VAL A 639 -23.46 44.42 6.85
N SER A 640 -22.76 43.80 7.80
CA SER A 640 -21.32 43.67 7.72
C SER A 640 -20.97 42.80 6.48
N ARG A 641 -19.85 43.15 5.84
CA ARG A 641 -19.38 42.46 4.63
C ARG A 641 -19.23 40.94 4.86
N GLY A 642 -18.86 40.55 6.08
CA GLY A 642 -18.79 39.15 6.51
C GLY A 642 -20.16 38.45 6.52
N GLU A 643 -21.20 39.12 6.99
CA GLU A 643 -22.58 38.57 6.99
C GLU A 643 -23.12 38.40 5.56
N ALA A 644 -22.82 39.34 4.66
CA ALA A 644 -23.16 39.20 3.23
C ALA A 644 -22.47 38.00 2.58
N MET A 645 -21.19 37.74 2.91
CA MET A 645 -20.47 36.59 2.45
C MET A 645 -21.10 35.29 3.00
N LEU A 646 -21.39 35.23 4.29
CA LEU A 646 -22.04 34.06 4.93
C LEU A 646 -23.44 33.80 4.34
N ALA A 647 -24.22 34.85 4.06
CA ALA A 647 -25.51 34.72 3.40
C ALA A 647 -25.38 34.07 2.00
N GLN A 648 -24.34 34.42 1.26
CA GLN A 648 -24.09 33.85 -0.06
C GLN A 648 -23.60 32.41 0.03
N VAL A 649 -22.73 32.08 1.00
CA VAL A 649 -22.28 30.70 1.28
C VAL A 649 -23.49 29.81 1.58
N LYS A 650 -24.44 30.30 2.41
CA LYS A 650 -25.70 29.57 2.70
C LYS A 650 -26.59 29.34 1.48
N LYS A 651 -26.43 30.13 0.40
CA LYS A 651 -27.10 29.88 -0.89
C LYS A 651 -26.34 28.93 -1.80
N THR A 652 -25.03 28.89 -1.69
CA THR A 652 -24.17 28.07 -2.54
C THR A 652 -24.13 26.62 -2.07
N PHE A 653 -24.06 26.42 -0.76
CA PHE A 653 -23.98 25.08 -0.16
C PHE A 653 -25.33 24.64 0.42
N LYS A 654 -25.60 23.34 0.35
CA LYS A 654 -26.83 22.78 0.91
C LYS A 654 -26.86 22.98 2.44
N PRO A 655 -28.03 23.28 3.04
CA PRO A 655 -28.16 23.44 4.49
C PRO A 655 -27.62 22.26 5.29
N GLU A 656 -27.81 21.06 4.77
CA GLU A 656 -27.32 19.82 5.37
C GLU A 656 -25.81 19.82 5.55
N PHE A 657 -25.06 20.27 4.56
CA PHE A 657 -23.61 20.37 4.60
C PHE A 657 -23.15 21.41 5.64
N ILE A 658 -23.82 22.57 5.65
CA ILE A 658 -23.49 23.68 6.57
C ILE A 658 -23.70 23.28 8.03
N ASN A 659 -24.78 22.56 8.32
CA ASN A 659 -25.12 22.16 9.68
C ASN A 659 -24.15 21.11 10.30
N ARG A 660 -23.30 20.50 9.49
CA ARG A 660 -22.28 19.54 9.95
C ARG A 660 -20.90 20.15 10.15
N LEU A 661 -20.74 21.43 9.77
CA LEU A 661 -19.52 22.16 10.04
C LEU A 661 -19.41 22.53 11.53
N SER A 662 -18.20 22.39 12.08
CA SER A 662 -17.94 22.90 13.44
C SER A 662 -18.05 24.41 13.49
N ASP A 663 -17.48 25.13 12.49
CA ASP A 663 -17.66 26.57 12.35
C ASP A 663 -17.38 27.06 10.90
N MET A 664 -17.87 28.25 10.60
CA MET A 664 -17.54 28.99 9.39
C MET A 664 -16.65 30.18 9.74
N VAL A 665 -15.43 30.16 9.24
CA VAL A 665 -14.40 31.15 9.54
C VAL A 665 -14.33 32.16 8.41
N VAL A 666 -14.70 33.42 8.70
CA VAL A 666 -14.67 34.50 7.72
C VAL A 666 -13.34 35.21 7.76
N PHE A 667 -12.70 35.34 6.60
CA PHE A 667 -11.45 36.04 6.40
C PHE A 667 -11.71 37.45 5.92
N ASN A 668 -11.05 38.42 6.54
CA ASN A 668 -11.11 39.80 6.16
C ASN A 668 -10.41 40.06 4.82
N ASP A 669 -10.84 41.11 4.13
CA ASP A 669 -10.09 41.62 2.99
C ASP A 669 -8.71 42.15 3.43
N MET A 670 -7.77 42.12 2.50
CA MET A 670 -6.45 42.70 2.74
C MET A 670 -6.55 44.21 2.78
N ASP A 671 -6.08 44.86 3.85
CA ASP A 671 -5.86 46.28 3.96
C ASP A 671 -4.40 46.67 3.65
N LYS A 672 -4.11 47.94 3.59
CA LYS A 672 -2.78 48.47 3.29
C LYS A 672 -1.76 48.06 4.37
N HIS A 673 -2.17 48.08 5.64
CA HIS A 673 -1.30 47.71 6.76
C HIS A 673 -0.92 46.23 6.73
N MET A 674 -1.89 45.32 6.43
CA MET A 674 -1.63 43.92 6.22
C MET A 674 -0.64 43.69 5.07
N ALA A 675 -0.82 44.40 3.95
CA ALA A 675 0.08 44.32 2.80
C ALA A 675 1.51 44.77 3.14
N GLU A 676 1.69 45.80 3.95
CA GLU A 676 3.01 46.23 4.46
C GLU A 676 3.69 45.16 5.31
N LEU A 677 2.96 44.56 6.22
CA LEU A 677 3.48 43.50 7.07
C LEU A 677 3.85 42.23 6.27
N ILE A 678 3.04 41.88 5.27
CA ILE A 678 3.31 40.77 4.37
C ILE A 678 4.56 41.05 3.52
N LEU A 679 4.69 42.24 2.96
CA LEU A 679 5.89 42.65 2.23
C LEU A 679 7.13 42.55 3.11
N ALA A 680 7.07 43.08 4.33
CA ALA A 680 8.17 42.99 5.30
C ALA A 680 8.55 41.52 5.66
N LYS A 681 7.56 40.65 5.81
CA LYS A 681 7.79 39.19 6.03
C LYS A 681 8.48 38.54 4.83
N LYS A 682 8.02 38.83 3.60
CA LYS A 682 8.59 38.28 2.37
C LYS A 682 10.01 38.80 2.11
N LEU A 683 10.28 40.03 2.38
CA LEU A 683 11.62 40.62 2.29
C LEU A 683 12.56 39.99 3.30
N ARG A 684 12.15 39.81 4.57
CA ARG A 684 12.95 39.09 5.59
C ARG A 684 13.27 37.66 5.16
N GLN A 685 12.33 36.94 4.54
CA GLN A 685 12.58 35.60 4.02
C GLN A 685 13.57 35.59 2.86
N LEU A 686 13.54 36.62 2.01
CA LEU A 686 14.51 36.79 0.93
C LEU A 686 15.89 37.13 1.49
N ASP A 687 15.96 38.04 2.48
CA ASP A 687 17.20 38.43 3.15
C ASP A 687 17.89 37.26 3.83
N ALA A 688 17.11 36.38 4.50
CA ALA A 688 17.65 35.16 5.09
C ALA A 688 18.31 34.22 4.04
N LYS A 689 17.69 34.12 2.85
CA LYS A 689 18.27 33.33 1.73
C LYS A 689 19.53 33.96 1.14
N LEU A 690 19.58 35.30 1.11
CA LEU A 690 20.74 36.05 0.61
C LEU A 690 21.88 36.03 1.64
N ALA A 691 21.55 36.12 2.94
CA ALA A 691 22.52 36.03 4.01
C ALA A 691 23.26 34.68 4.02
N ALA A 692 22.57 33.58 3.72
CA ALA A 692 23.21 32.26 3.52
C ALA A 692 24.26 32.25 2.40
N LYS A 693 24.19 33.22 1.46
CA LYS A 693 25.19 33.45 0.38
C LYS A 693 26.18 34.58 0.67
N GLY A 694 26.20 35.09 1.90
CA GLY A 694 27.07 36.18 2.31
C GLY A 694 26.70 37.55 1.72
N VAL A 695 25.44 37.73 1.30
CA VAL A 695 24.95 38.96 0.67
C VAL A 695 23.89 39.61 1.56
N THR A 696 24.04 40.92 1.81
CA THR A 696 23.08 41.72 2.54
C THR A 696 22.45 42.74 1.58
N VAL A 697 21.13 42.74 1.48
CA VAL A 697 20.38 43.69 0.63
C VAL A 697 19.49 44.57 1.49
N THR A 698 19.58 45.86 1.32
CA THR A 698 18.70 46.83 1.96
C THR A 698 17.87 47.53 0.91
N LEU A 699 16.59 47.76 1.18
CA LEU A 699 15.70 48.49 0.31
C LEU A 699 15.46 49.90 0.87
N THR A 700 15.49 50.91 0.00
CA THR A 700 15.07 52.29 0.37
C THR A 700 13.55 52.33 0.60
N ASP A 701 13.08 53.34 1.34
CA ASP A 701 11.66 53.50 1.59
C ASP A 701 10.87 53.76 0.29
N ALA A 702 11.48 54.46 -0.70
CA ALA A 702 10.90 54.65 -2.02
C ALA A 702 10.70 53.30 -2.75
N ALA A 703 11.68 52.42 -2.70
CA ALA A 703 11.58 51.09 -3.31
C ALA A 703 10.51 50.22 -2.60
N ARG A 704 10.41 50.33 -1.27
CA ARG A 704 9.38 49.61 -0.49
C ARG A 704 7.97 50.10 -0.81
N GLU A 705 7.76 51.41 -0.83
CA GLU A 705 6.46 52.01 -1.20
C GLU A 705 6.05 51.64 -2.63
N GLN A 706 7.00 51.60 -3.54
CA GLN A 706 6.70 51.23 -4.91
C GLN A 706 6.37 49.75 -5.07
N LEU A 707 7.09 48.85 -4.38
CA LEU A 707 6.75 47.43 -4.33
C LEU A 707 5.37 47.21 -3.73
N LEU A 708 5.02 48.01 -2.69
CA LEU A 708 3.69 47.96 -2.08
C LEU A 708 2.62 48.40 -3.06
N LYS A 709 2.83 49.52 -3.79
CA LYS A 709 1.88 50.01 -4.79
C LYS A 709 1.64 49.01 -5.91
N TRP A 710 2.69 48.34 -6.37
CA TRP A 710 2.57 47.29 -7.41
C TRP A 710 1.93 46.02 -6.88
N GLY A 711 2.23 45.63 -5.65
CA GLY A 711 1.80 44.35 -5.06
C GLY A 711 0.48 44.39 -4.31
N PHE A 712 -0.05 45.59 -4.01
CA PHE A 712 -1.32 45.74 -3.33
C PHE A 712 -2.45 46.04 -4.34
N THR A 713 -3.20 45.01 -4.70
CA THR A 713 -4.43 45.13 -5.47
C THR A 713 -5.57 44.51 -4.67
N LYS A 714 -6.73 45.13 -4.69
CA LYS A 714 -7.93 44.66 -3.98
C LYS A 714 -8.44 43.32 -4.51
N GLU A 715 -8.05 42.93 -5.72
CA GLU A 715 -8.54 41.73 -6.41
C GLU A 715 -7.68 40.49 -6.15
N TYR A 716 -6.35 40.63 -6.06
CA TYR A 716 -5.42 39.47 -6.02
C TYR A 716 -4.71 39.27 -4.68
N GLY A 717 -4.83 40.19 -3.75
CA GLY A 717 -4.34 40.05 -2.38
C GLY A 717 -2.84 39.77 -2.29
N ALA A 718 -2.44 38.93 -1.35
CA ALA A 718 -1.03 38.59 -1.07
C ALA A 718 -0.31 37.88 -2.22
N ARG A 719 -1.03 37.22 -3.13
CA ARG A 719 -0.41 36.53 -4.29
C ARG A 719 0.27 37.46 -5.25
N GLU A 720 -0.29 38.68 -5.44
CA GLU A 720 0.32 39.69 -6.30
C GLU A 720 1.65 40.20 -5.73
N MET A 721 1.77 40.30 -4.41
CA MET A 721 3.02 40.68 -3.75
C MET A 721 4.17 39.70 -4.08
N ASP A 722 3.91 38.38 -4.03
CA ASP A 722 4.88 37.36 -4.41
C ASP A 722 5.28 37.47 -5.88
N ARG A 723 4.30 37.75 -6.74
CA ARG A 723 4.52 37.94 -8.18
C ARG A 723 5.34 39.19 -8.49
N VAL A 724 5.08 40.26 -7.82
CA VAL A 724 5.83 41.53 -7.98
C VAL A 724 7.27 41.36 -7.50
N ILE A 725 7.48 40.77 -6.33
CA ILE A 725 8.84 40.39 -5.85
C ILE A 725 9.54 39.46 -6.83
N GLY A 726 8.82 38.44 -7.34
CA GLY A 726 9.33 37.50 -8.31
C GLY A 726 9.77 38.13 -9.62
N ASN A 727 8.93 39.00 -10.18
CA ASN A 727 9.13 39.55 -11.52
C ASN A 727 9.96 40.85 -11.54
N ARG A 728 9.99 41.63 -10.44
CA ARG A 728 10.66 42.92 -10.39
C ARG A 728 11.94 42.92 -9.57
N LEU A 729 11.93 42.32 -8.37
CA LEU A 729 13.08 42.36 -7.46
C LEU A 729 14.07 41.20 -7.69
N LYS A 730 13.58 39.98 -7.79
CA LYS A 730 14.45 38.81 -7.94
C LYS A 730 15.32 38.79 -9.22
N PRO A 731 14.82 39.22 -10.41
CA PRO A 731 15.66 39.24 -11.61
C PRO A 731 16.85 40.20 -11.51
N ILE A 732 16.67 41.35 -10.86
CA ILE A 732 17.74 42.35 -10.66
C ILE A 732 18.78 41.77 -9.70
N LEU A 733 18.33 41.16 -8.58
CA LEU A 733 19.22 40.48 -7.62
C LEU A 733 19.93 39.29 -8.27
N MET A 734 19.27 38.51 -9.12
CA MET A 734 19.86 37.41 -9.84
C MET A 734 21.03 37.87 -10.75
N LYS A 735 20.81 38.96 -11.53
CA LYS A 735 21.88 39.52 -12.36
C LYS A 735 23.07 39.98 -11.52
N ALA A 736 22.80 40.65 -10.39
CA ALA A 736 23.85 41.12 -9.47
C ALA A 736 24.65 39.96 -8.81
N LEU A 737 23.95 38.87 -8.47
CA LEU A 737 24.57 37.67 -7.85
C LEU A 737 25.35 36.82 -8.84
N LEU A 738 24.87 36.67 -10.08
CA LEU A 738 25.51 35.79 -11.06
C LEU A 738 26.61 36.47 -11.85
N PHE A 739 26.38 37.72 -12.25
CA PHE A 739 27.23 38.46 -13.19
C PHE A 739 27.76 39.77 -12.62
N GLY A 740 27.24 40.25 -11.49
CA GLY A 740 27.59 41.53 -10.89
C GLY A 740 28.56 41.46 -9.72
N LYS A 741 28.62 42.58 -8.99
CA LYS A 741 29.55 42.75 -7.84
C LYS A 741 29.23 41.90 -6.62
N LEU A 742 28.02 41.27 -6.55
CA LEU A 742 27.60 40.40 -5.44
C LEU A 742 27.99 38.93 -5.63
N LYS A 743 28.81 38.58 -6.61
CA LYS A 743 29.19 37.19 -6.95
C LYS A 743 29.90 36.44 -5.83
N LYS A 744 30.66 37.10 -4.97
CA LYS A 744 31.41 36.46 -3.87
C LYS A 744 30.82 36.78 -2.48
N SER A 745 30.42 37.97 -2.23
CA SER A 745 29.73 38.53 -1.05
C SER A 745 29.59 40.03 -1.23
N GLY A 746 28.74 40.70 -0.50
CA GLY A 746 28.64 42.15 -0.53
C GLY A 746 27.36 42.73 0.06
N LYS A 747 27.36 44.07 0.15
CA LYS A 747 26.19 44.84 0.53
C LYS A 747 25.66 45.55 -0.70
N ALA A 748 24.34 45.59 -0.86
CA ALA A 748 23.68 46.33 -1.94
C ALA A 748 22.48 47.05 -1.42
N HIS A 749 22.19 48.21 -2.02
CA HIS A 749 21.01 49.01 -1.78
C HIS A 749 20.12 48.98 -3.02
N VAL A 750 18.86 48.59 -2.85
CA VAL A 750 17.88 48.64 -3.92
C VAL A 750 17.09 49.90 -3.76
N ASP A 751 17.08 50.75 -4.80
CA ASP A 751 16.37 52.01 -4.89
C ASP A 751 15.37 52.02 -6.05
N PHE A 752 14.55 53.04 -6.11
CA PHE A 752 13.58 53.25 -7.19
C PHE A 752 13.88 54.55 -7.90
N ASP A 753 14.23 54.49 -9.19
CA ASP A 753 14.62 55.65 -10.02
C ASP A 753 13.44 56.39 -10.66
N GLY A 754 12.19 56.07 -10.26
CA GLY A 754 10.96 56.62 -10.85
C GLY A 754 10.37 55.73 -11.97
N LYS A 755 11.12 54.76 -12.50
CA LYS A 755 10.66 53.80 -13.54
C LYS A 755 10.87 52.37 -13.11
N GLU A 756 12.07 52.02 -12.66
CA GLU A 756 12.47 50.64 -12.33
C GLU A 756 13.24 50.62 -11.01
N LEU A 757 13.35 49.37 -10.45
CA LEU A 757 14.21 49.15 -9.29
C LEU A 757 15.67 49.08 -9.76
N VAL A 758 16.56 49.77 -9.10
CA VAL A 758 18.00 49.86 -9.42
C VAL A 758 18.81 49.41 -8.22
N ILE A 759 19.91 48.68 -8.48
CA ILE A 759 20.83 48.25 -7.41
C ILE A 759 22.02 49.20 -7.38
N ASN A 760 22.26 49.78 -6.21
CA ASN A 760 23.46 50.53 -5.88
C ASN A 760 24.35 49.69 -4.97
N TYR A 761 25.69 49.69 -5.26
CA TYR A 761 26.66 48.85 -4.57
C TYR A 761 27.53 49.66 -3.60
#